data_7168e9571845f0428ae8ec1b60493339
#
_entry.id   7168e9571845f0428ae8ec1b60493339
#
_cell.length_a   1.000
_cell.length_b   1.000
_cell.length_c   1.000
_cell.angle_alpha   90.00
_cell.angle_beta   90.00
_cell.angle_gamma   90.00
#
_symmetry.space_group_name_H-M   'P 1'
#
loop_
_entity.id
_entity.type
_entity.pdbx_description
1 polymer ?
#
loop_
_entity_poly.entity_id
_entity_poly.type
_entity_poly.pdbx_seq_one_letter_code
_entity_poly.pdbx_strand_id
1 'polypeptide(L)'
;MVNFTIDQIRALMVKVTNVRNMSVIAHVDHGKSTLTDSLVSKAGIISSARAGVARFTDTRQDEQDRGITIKSTAISLFFEMNEDDLLDIKQTSNGTAFLINLIDSPGHVDFSSEVTAALRITDGALVVVDCVDGVCVQTETVLRQALDERIKPVVVINKVDRALLELQVTKEDLYTSFQRTIESVNVIIATYNDKALGDVQVYPENGTVAFASGLHGWAFTIRQFAVRYAKKFGVDRKKLMDKLWGENYFNPKTKKWTTKSVDADGKPLERAFNMFILDPIFKLFDSIMNFKKDATLNMLEKLEISLKSGEEELEGKQLLKTVMKKFLPAGEALLEMIVIHLPSPPTAQKYRVENLYEGPQDDDCAKGIAACDPNAPLMLYISKMAPTSAKSRFYAFGRVFSGTVRAGLKVRIQGPNYQVGTKNDLFIKSIQRIVLMMGRYVEPIKDCPAGNIVGLVGIDQFLLKSGTITTCDTAHNLKIMKFSVSPVVRVAVECKQAADLPKLVEGLKRLSKSDPCVLCYTSESGEHIVAGSGELHLEICLKDLEEDHAQIPIRKSNPIVQYKETIQAESSVTALAKSPNKHNRIFMRAIPLCEELTLAIEDGKVGPRDEFKTRACILSDEYGWDSQEARKIWCFGPDGNGPNLMVDMTKGVTYLNEIKDSCVAAFQWVTREGVFAEENMRGCRFNIMDAVLHADAIHRGGGQIIPACRCAIYAAAYVAQPGLMEPVYLVEITCPEQAMGGIYGVLNMRRGHIIGEEQRPGAPMYIVKAYLPITESFGFTADLRQATNGQAFHQSVFDHWQLMPGVSNEDPKLIEKILSIRKRKGLKMEIPPLDDFMDRL
;
A
#
# COMPACT_ATOMS: atom_id res chain seq x y z
N MET A 1 17.68 -29.60 -2.93
CA MET A 1 17.36 -29.62 -4.37
C MET A 1 15.93 -29.14 -4.50
N VAL A 2 15.67 -28.26 -5.43
CA VAL A 2 14.31 -27.83 -5.77
C VAL A 2 13.59 -29.01 -6.43
N ASN A 3 12.37 -29.30 -6.02
CA ASN A 3 11.61 -30.47 -6.50
C ASN A 3 10.98 -30.30 -7.90
N PHE A 4 11.21 -29.18 -8.55
CA PHE A 4 10.69 -28.86 -9.89
C PHE A 4 11.77 -28.22 -10.77
N THR A 5 11.62 -28.35 -12.07
CA THR A 5 12.53 -27.77 -13.07
C THR A 5 11.96 -26.47 -13.65
N ILE A 6 12.83 -25.63 -14.20
CA ILE A 6 12.43 -24.40 -14.91
C ILE A 6 11.52 -24.73 -16.10
N ASP A 7 11.77 -25.86 -16.77
CA ASP A 7 10.92 -26.29 -17.89
C ASP A 7 9.49 -26.63 -17.46
N GLN A 8 9.31 -27.19 -16.26
CA GLN A 8 7.97 -27.39 -15.67
C GLN A 8 7.26 -26.06 -15.40
N ILE A 9 7.96 -25.08 -14.83
CA ILE A 9 7.41 -23.74 -14.63
C ILE A 9 7.01 -23.12 -15.97
N ARG A 10 7.86 -23.18 -16.97
CA ARG A 10 7.57 -22.64 -18.31
C ARG A 10 6.36 -23.32 -18.96
N ALA A 11 6.23 -24.62 -18.83
CA ALA A 11 5.05 -25.35 -19.31
C ALA A 11 3.76 -24.89 -18.63
N LEU A 12 3.80 -24.57 -17.35
CA LEU A 12 2.66 -24.01 -16.60
C LEU A 12 2.38 -22.55 -16.93
N MET A 13 3.39 -21.75 -17.23
CA MET A 13 3.21 -20.34 -17.65
C MET A 13 2.34 -20.22 -18.91
N VAL A 14 2.39 -21.20 -19.79
CA VAL A 14 1.52 -21.27 -20.99
C VAL A 14 0.07 -21.60 -20.62
N LYS A 15 -0.15 -22.38 -19.56
CA LYS A 15 -1.49 -22.73 -19.07
C LYS A 15 -2.02 -21.63 -18.14
N VAL A 16 -2.42 -20.51 -18.69
CA VAL A 16 -2.76 -19.28 -17.93
C VAL A 16 -3.88 -19.49 -16.92
N THR A 17 -4.82 -20.40 -17.20
CA THR A 17 -5.91 -20.74 -16.27
C THR A 17 -5.44 -21.41 -14.98
N ASN A 18 -4.25 -21.99 -14.99
CA ASN A 18 -3.62 -22.64 -13.83
C ASN A 18 -2.59 -21.75 -13.13
N VAL A 19 -2.49 -20.48 -13.49
CA VAL A 19 -1.63 -19.51 -12.83
C VAL A 19 -2.42 -18.77 -11.76
N ARG A 20 -1.78 -18.49 -10.62
CA ARG A 20 -2.31 -17.62 -9.56
C ARG A 20 -1.25 -16.60 -9.20
N ASN A 21 -1.56 -15.34 -9.41
CA ASN A 21 -0.70 -14.22 -9.00
C ASN A 21 -1.25 -13.65 -7.69
N MET A 22 -0.48 -13.76 -6.63
CA MET A 22 -0.94 -13.37 -5.30
C MET A 22 0.13 -12.62 -4.51
N SER A 23 -0.29 -11.75 -3.65
CA SER A 23 0.53 -11.08 -2.64
C SER A 23 0.16 -11.54 -1.23
N VAL A 24 1.14 -11.57 -0.34
CA VAL A 24 0.90 -11.78 1.09
C VAL A 24 0.98 -10.43 1.78
N ILE A 25 -0.09 -10.04 2.44
CA ILE A 25 -0.20 -8.77 3.16
C ILE A 25 -0.53 -9.02 4.63
N ALA A 26 0.13 -8.29 5.50
CA ALA A 26 -0.07 -8.42 6.95
C ALA A 26 0.42 -7.17 7.67
N HIS A 27 -0.08 -7.00 8.88
CA HIS A 27 0.53 -6.09 9.83
C HIS A 27 1.90 -6.61 10.31
N VAL A 28 2.73 -5.73 10.87
CA VAL A 28 4.02 -6.11 11.46
C VAL A 28 3.80 -7.15 12.56
N ASP A 29 4.70 -8.10 12.65
CA ASP A 29 4.70 -9.18 13.64
C ASP A 29 3.50 -10.13 13.61
N HIS A 30 2.59 -10.05 12.64
CA HIS A 30 1.51 -11.02 12.48
C HIS A 30 1.94 -12.40 11.94
N GLY A 31 3.24 -12.59 11.68
CA GLY A 31 3.81 -13.89 11.29
C GLY A 31 3.77 -14.18 9.80
N LYS A 32 3.74 -13.15 8.95
CA LYS A 32 3.74 -13.27 7.50
C LYS A 32 4.88 -14.12 6.96
N SER A 33 6.13 -13.81 7.32
CA SER A 33 7.32 -14.49 6.80
C SER A 33 7.39 -15.97 7.21
N THR A 34 6.89 -16.32 8.41
CA THR A 34 6.82 -17.71 8.86
C THR A 34 5.78 -18.53 8.08
N LEU A 35 4.65 -17.94 7.73
CA LEU A 35 3.66 -18.58 6.85
C LEU A 35 4.19 -18.74 5.43
N THR A 36 4.84 -17.71 4.90
CA THR A 36 5.47 -17.76 3.57
C THR A 36 6.52 -18.87 3.49
N ASP A 37 7.33 -19.06 4.52
CA ASP A 37 8.26 -20.18 4.61
C ASP A 37 7.56 -21.54 4.53
N SER A 38 6.39 -21.68 5.13
CA SER A 38 5.61 -22.91 5.05
C SER A 38 5.11 -23.19 3.63
N LEU A 39 4.71 -22.15 2.89
CA LEU A 39 4.33 -22.26 1.47
C LEU A 39 5.53 -22.66 0.60
N VAL A 40 6.65 -22.01 0.80
CA VAL A 40 7.90 -22.28 0.06
C VAL A 40 8.45 -23.68 0.35
N SER A 41 8.30 -24.14 1.59
CA SER A 41 8.67 -25.51 1.98
C SER A 41 7.79 -26.57 1.32
N LYS A 42 6.48 -26.36 1.25
CA LYS A 42 5.56 -27.30 0.55
C LYS A 42 5.88 -27.40 -0.94
N ALA A 43 6.27 -26.29 -1.56
CA ALA A 43 6.73 -26.27 -2.94
C ALA A 43 8.10 -26.96 -3.16
N GLY A 44 8.78 -27.35 -2.10
CA GLY A 44 10.04 -28.10 -2.16
C GLY A 44 11.30 -27.26 -2.36
N ILE A 45 11.24 -25.96 -2.13
CA ILE A 45 12.38 -25.04 -2.28
C ILE A 45 13.27 -25.05 -1.04
N ILE A 46 12.68 -25.11 0.16
CA ILE A 46 13.38 -25.24 1.43
C ILE A 46 12.95 -26.53 2.16
N SER A 47 13.80 -27.03 3.05
CA SER A 47 13.43 -28.19 3.86
C SER A 47 12.37 -27.83 4.90
N SER A 48 11.49 -28.78 5.19
CA SER A 48 10.43 -28.58 6.18
C SER A 48 10.95 -28.32 7.60
N ALA A 49 12.17 -28.75 7.92
CA ALA A 49 12.83 -28.48 9.18
C ALA A 49 13.21 -26.98 9.36
N ARG A 50 13.49 -26.29 8.27
CA ARG A 50 13.84 -24.87 8.24
C ARG A 50 12.64 -23.92 8.07
N ALA A 51 11.47 -24.45 7.75
CA ALA A 51 10.26 -23.62 7.60
C ALA A 51 9.92 -22.92 8.93
N GLY A 52 9.69 -21.62 8.87
CA GLY A 52 9.43 -20.76 10.02
C GLY A 52 10.69 -20.17 10.67
N VAL A 53 11.88 -20.61 10.27
CA VAL A 53 13.17 -20.09 10.78
C VAL A 53 14.00 -19.46 9.66
N ALA A 54 13.92 -20.03 8.46
CA ALA A 54 14.77 -19.63 7.33
C ALA A 54 14.46 -18.23 6.79
N ARG A 55 13.22 -17.74 6.92
CA ARG A 55 12.75 -16.45 6.37
C ARG A 55 13.27 -16.26 4.94
N PHE A 56 12.94 -17.21 4.09
CA PHE A 56 13.52 -17.34 2.75
C PHE A 56 13.32 -16.10 1.86
N THR A 57 12.22 -15.40 2.03
CA THR A 57 11.89 -14.19 1.28
C THR A 57 12.58 -12.94 1.79
N ASP A 58 13.08 -12.95 3.03
CA ASP A 58 13.87 -11.85 3.59
C ASP A 58 15.33 -12.00 3.11
N THR A 59 15.64 -11.35 2.00
CA THR A 59 16.92 -11.52 1.27
C THR A 59 18.03 -10.60 1.77
N ARG A 60 17.66 -9.51 2.46
CA ARG A 60 18.60 -8.50 2.97
C ARG A 60 19.08 -8.84 4.39
N GLN A 61 20.32 -8.44 4.71
CA GLN A 61 20.87 -8.64 6.05
C GLN A 61 20.10 -7.84 7.11
N ASP A 62 19.73 -6.59 6.80
CA ASP A 62 18.97 -5.74 7.70
C ASP A 62 17.53 -6.26 7.96
N GLU A 63 16.91 -6.93 6.98
CA GLU A 63 15.64 -7.63 7.18
C GLU A 63 15.77 -8.78 8.20
N GLN A 64 16.84 -9.55 8.08
CA GLN A 64 17.14 -10.67 8.99
C GLN A 64 17.47 -10.18 10.40
N ASP A 65 18.29 -9.15 10.51
CA ASP A 65 18.73 -8.59 11.79
C ASP A 65 17.58 -7.92 12.56
N ARG A 66 16.71 -7.21 11.87
CA ARG A 66 15.56 -6.51 12.45
C ARG A 66 14.32 -7.38 12.58
N GLY A 67 14.27 -8.50 11.85
CA GLY A 67 13.11 -9.39 11.82
C GLY A 67 11.91 -8.85 11.06
N ILE A 68 12.07 -7.84 10.21
CA ILE A 68 11.01 -7.23 9.39
C ILE A 68 11.33 -7.31 7.90
N THR A 69 10.32 -7.50 7.06
CA THR A 69 10.47 -7.42 5.61
C THR A 69 10.48 -5.95 5.18
N ILE A 70 11.47 -5.55 4.39
CA ILE A 70 11.66 -4.17 3.92
C ILE A 70 11.32 -4.04 2.44
N LYS A 71 11.81 -4.97 1.63
CA LYS A 71 11.56 -5.00 0.17
C LYS A 71 10.70 -6.19 -0.20
N SER A 72 9.77 -6.00 -1.11
CA SER A 72 8.97 -7.10 -1.63
C SER A 72 9.81 -8.01 -2.52
N THR A 73 9.66 -9.32 -2.34
CA THR A 73 10.33 -10.35 -3.12
C THR A 73 9.29 -11.24 -3.81
N ALA A 74 9.63 -11.72 -5.00
CA ALA A 74 8.77 -12.60 -5.78
C ALA A 74 9.38 -14.00 -5.86
N ILE A 75 8.52 -15.01 -5.83
CA ILE A 75 8.89 -16.41 -6.00
C ILE A 75 7.77 -17.17 -6.71
N SER A 76 8.13 -18.04 -7.63
CA SER A 76 7.19 -18.94 -8.30
C SER A 76 7.16 -20.29 -7.61
N LEU A 77 5.99 -20.76 -7.24
CA LEU A 77 5.76 -22.02 -6.55
C LEU A 77 5.02 -22.98 -7.47
N PHE A 78 5.45 -24.22 -7.46
CA PHE A 78 4.76 -25.35 -8.10
C PHE A 78 3.90 -26.07 -7.09
N PHE A 79 2.63 -26.29 -7.40
CA PHE A 79 1.71 -27.05 -6.55
C PHE A 79 0.86 -28.00 -7.38
N GLU A 80 0.73 -29.22 -6.94
CA GLU A 80 -0.11 -30.25 -7.55
C GLU A 80 -1.26 -30.59 -6.63
N MET A 81 -2.47 -30.54 -7.16
CA MET A 81 -3.72 -30.76 -6.44
C MET A 81 -4.32 -32.13 -6.79
N ASN A 82 -5.05 -32.74 -5.86
CA ASN A 82 -5.75 -33.99 -6.12
C ASN A 82 -6.91 -33.78 -7.10
N GLU A 83 -7.21 -34.77 -7.92
CA GLU A 83 -8.29 -34.69 -8.92
C GLU A 83 -9.67 -34.45 -8.28
N ASP A 84 -9.94 -35.05 -7.14
CA ASP A 84 -11.22 -34.88 -6.41
C ASP A 84 -11.45 -33.44 -5.94
N ASP A 85 -10.37 -32.71 -5.69
CA ASP A 85 -10.41 -31.34 -5.19
C ASP A 85 -10.59 -30.31 -6.31
N LEU A 86 -10.32 -30.67 -7.56
CA LEU A 86 -10.53 -29.81 -8.73
C LEU A 86 -12.00 -29.44 -8.94
N LEU A 87 -12.93 -30.27 -8.45
CA LEU A 87 -14.36 -30.02 -8.53
C LEU A 87 -14.82 -28.78 -7.73
N ASP A 88 -14.04 -28.37 -6.77
CA ASP A 88 -14.34 -27.18 -5.95
C ASP A 88 -13.91 -25.87 -6.60
N ILE A 89 -13.12 -25.94 -7.67
CA ILE A 89 -12.69 -24.77 -8.42
C ILE A 89 -13.83 -24.30 -9.32
N LYS A 90 -14.33 -23.09 -9.05
CA LYS A 90 -15.46 -22.50 -9.80
C LYS A 90 -15.07 -21.94 -11.17
N GLN A 91 -13.79 -21.71 -11.41
CA GLN A 91 -13.24 -21.18 -12.65
C GLN A 91 -12.64 -22.29 -13.53
N THR A 92 -12.41 -21.99 -14.80
CA THR A 92 -11.75 -22.93 -15.73
C THR A 92 -10.35 -23.29 -15.25
N SER A 93 -10.00 -24.57 -15.33
CA SER A 93 -8.67 -25.09 -15.01
C SER A 93 -8.25 -26.15 -16.05
N ASN A 94 -6.96 -26.38 -16.20
CA ASN A 94 -6.40 -27.33 -17.14
C ASN A 94 -5.38 -28.25 -16.46
N GLY A 95 -5.86 -29.39 -15.98
CA GLY A 95 -5.06 -30.38 -15.25
C GLY A 95 -4.90 -30.06 -13.77
N THR A 96 -4.05 -30.84 -13.11
CA THR A 96 -3.84 -30.84 -11.64
C THR A 96 -2.71 -29.94 -11.17
N ALA A 97 -1.81 -29.52 -12.05
CA ALA A 97 -0.64 -28.73 -11.71
C ALA A 97 -0.92 -27.24 -11.83
N PHE A 98 -0.51 -26.49 -10.82
CA PHE A 98 -0.70 -25.04 -10.71
C PHE A 98 0.61 -24.32 -10.47
N LEU A 99 0.72 -23.13 -11.04
CA LEU A 99 1.81 -22.18 -10.80
C LEU A 99 1.30 -21.03 -9.93
N ILE A 100 1.95 -20.82 -8.80
CA ILE A 100 1.61 -19.73 -7.89
C ILE A 100 2.77 -18.75 -7.88
N ASN A 101 2.55 -17.55 -8.41
CA ASN A 101 3.49 -16.44 -8.33
C ASN A 101 3.19 -15.67 -7.06
N LEU A 102 3.98 -15.90 -6.03
CA LEU A 102 3.84 -15.30 -4.73
C LEU A 102 4.75 -14.08 -4.61
N ILE A 103 4.19 -12.96 -4.15
CA ILE A 103 4.94 -11.77 -3.79
C ILE A 103 4.80 -11.55 -2.30
N ASP A 104 5.92 -11.66 -1.60
CA ASP A 104 5.99 -11.30 -0.19
C ASP A 104 6.23 -9.81 -0.06
N SER A 105 5.37 -9.09 0.66
CA SER A 105 5.39 -7.64 0.81
C SER A 105 5.64 -7.22 2.26
N PRO A 106 6.20 -6.02 2.50
CA PRO A 106 6.41 -5.51 3.85
C PRO A 106 5.11 -5.38 4.65
N GLY A 107 5.20 -5.54 5.98
CA GLY A 107 4.09 -5.28 6.89
C GLY A 107 4.16 -3.91 7.56
N HIS A 108 5.30 -3.23 7.50
CA HIS A 108 5.49 -1.94 8.14
C HIS A 108 4.94 -0.79 7.30
N VAL A 109 4.31 0.18 7.96
CA VAL A 109 3.64 1.32 7.31
C VAL A 109 4.58 2.18 6.45
N ASP A 110 5.82 2.35 6.89
CA ASP A 110 6.83 3.13 6.16
C ASP A 110 7.14 2.56 4.76
N PHE A 111 6.87 1.27 4.54
CA PHE A 111 7.08 0.55 3.29
C PHE A 111 5.79 0.25 2.53
N SER A 112 4.70 0.94 2.82
CA SER A 112 3.40 0.70 2.16
C SER A 112 3.46 0.91 0.64
N SER A 113 4.38 1.69 0.13
CA SER A 113 4.63 1.85 -1.31
C SER A 113 5.07 0.54 -1.99
N GLU A 114 5.87 -0.27 -1.31
CA GLU A 114 6.25 -1.60 -1.80
C GLU A 114 5.03 -2.54 -1.85
N VAL A 115 4.13 -2.43 -0.87
CA VAL A 115 2.87 -3.20 -0.85
C VAL A 115 1.98 -2.79 -2.03
N THR A 116 1.82 -1.49 -2.25
CA THR A 116 1.03 -0.96 -3.38
C THR A 116 1.61 -1.43 -4.72
N ALA A 117 2.93 -1.41 -4.87
CA ALA A 117 3.59 -1.92 -6.07
C ALA A 117 3.33 -3.43 -6.29
N ALA A 118 3.29 -4.21 -5.23
CA ALA A 118 2.95 -5.63 -5.31
C ALA A 118 1.48 -5.86 -5.67
N LEU A 119 0.56 -5.06 -5.12
CA LEU A 119 -0.88 -5.20 -5.39
C LEU A 119 -1.24 -4.93 -6.84
N ARG A 120 -0.55 -4.03 -7.53
CA ARG A 120 -0.84 -3.73 -8.95
C ARG A 120 -0.63 -4.92 -9.87
N ILE A 121 0.34 -5.76 -9.61
CA ILE A 121 0.72 -6.88 -10.45
C ILE A 121 0.10 -8.22 -10.03
N THR A 122 -0.63 -8.26 -8.94
CA THR A 122 -1.31 -9.46 -8.43
C THR A 122 -2.81 -9.38 -8.61
N ASP A 123 -3.46 -10.55 -8.61
CA ASP A 123 -4.92 -10.68 -8.76
C ASP A 123 -5.62 -11.05 -7.46
N GLY A 124 -4.88 -11.60 -6.52
CA GLY A 124 -5.38 -12.01 -5.21
C GLY A 124 -4.43 -11.63 -4.09
N ALA A 125 -4.95 -11.59 -2.88
CA ALA A 125 -4.20 -11.28 -1.68
C ALA A 125 -4.51 -12.29 -0.56
N LEU A 126 -3.46 -12.74 0.11
CA LEU A 126 -3.54 -13.49 1.35
C LEU A 126 -3.36 -12.52 2.51
N VAL A 127 -4.43 -12.22 3.21
CA VAL A 127 -4.43 -11.31 4.36
C VAL A 127 -4.16 -12.10 5.62
N VAL A 128 -3.05 -11.83 6.29
CA VAL A 128 -2.67 -12.49 7.53
C VAL A 128 -3.01 -11.61 8.71
N VAL A 129 -3.81 -12.13 9.63
CA VAL A 129 -4.28 -11.43 10.83
C VAL A 129 -3.93 -12.27 12.06
N ASP A 130 -3.40 -11.64 13.10
CA ASP A 130 -3.14 -12.30 14.39
C ASP A 130 -4.48 -12.58 15.10
N CYS A 131 -4.65 -13.78 15.66
CA CYS A 131 -5.89 -14.17 16.35
C CYS A 131 -6.12 -13.38 17.66
N VAL A 132 -5.07 -12.89 18.29
CA VAL A 132 -5.13 -12.09 19.53
C VAL A 132 -5.26 -10.61 19.20
N ASP A 133 -4.41 -10.13 18.30
CA ASP A 133 -4.34 -8.71 17.93
C ASP A 133 -5.49 -8.26 17.01
N GLY A 134 -6.04 -9.15 16.22
CA GLY A 134 -7.13 -8.85 15.30
C GLY A 134 -6.70 -7.92 14.16
N VAL A 135 -7.66 -7.20 13.59
CA VAL A 135 -7.42 -6.26 12.49
C VAL A 135 -6.80 -4.97 13.03
N CYS A 136 -5.65 -4.60 12.50
CA CYS A 136 -4.93 -3.37 12.85
C CYS A 136 -5.01 -2.34 11.72
N VAL A 137 -4.64 -1.09 12.01
CA VAL A 137 -4.74 0.04 11.03
C VAL A 137 -4.03 -0.27 9.71
N GLN A 138 -2.85 -0.87 9.76
CA GLN A 138 -2.13 -1.22 8.53
C GLN A 138 -2.87 -2.29 7.72
N THR A 139 -3.43 -3.29 8.37
CA THR A 139 -4.26 -4.30 7.69
C THR A 139 -5.47 -3.67 7.01
N GLU A 140 -6.14 -2.74 7.69
CA GLU A 140 -7.25 -1.99 7.13
C GLU A 140 -6.84 -1.17 5.91
N THR A 141 -5.76 -0.39 6.03
CA THR A 141 -5.25 0.47 4.95
C THR A 141 -4.89 -0.35 3.71
N VAL A 142 -4.14 -1.43 3.89
CA VAL A 142 -3.71 -2.27 2.77
C VAL A 142 -4.87 -3.05 2.16
N LEU A 143 -5.82 -3.49 2.98
CA LEU A 143 -7.02 -4.17 2.48
C LEU A 143 -7.90 -3.22 1.64
N ARG A 144 -8.06 -1.97 2.06
CA ARG A 144 -8.75 -0.94 1.25
C ARG A 144 -8.04 -0.71 -0.08
N GLN A 145 -6.71 -0.60 -0.09
CA GLN A 145 -5.93 -0.48 -1.33
C GLN A 145 -6.10 -1.70 -2.25
N ALA A 146 -6.10 -2.89 -1.68
CA ALA A 146 -6.32 -4.12 -2.45
C ALA A 146 -7.71 -4.13 -3.10
N LEU A 147 -8.74 -3.68 -2.40
CA LEU A 147 -10.09 -3.58 -2.94
C LEU A 147 -10.21 -2.50 -4.03
N ASP A 148 -9.55 -1.36 -3.87
CA ASP A 148 -9.47 -0.32 -4.90
C ASP A 148 -8.82 -0.82 -6.19
N GLU A 149 -7.85 -1.71 -6.09
CA GLU A 149 -7.21 -2.39 -7.23
C GLU A 149 -8.01 -3.61 -7.74
N ARG A 150 -9.19 -3.86 -7.20
CA ARG A 150 -10.05 -5.01 -7.52
C ARG A 150 -9.35 -6.37 -7.30
N ILE A 151 -8.63 -6.49 -6.20
CA ILE A 151 -7.96 -7.72 -5.79
C ILE A 151 -8.86 -8.51 -4.86
N LYS A 152 -9.00 -9.81 -5.11
CA LYS A 152 -9.81 -10.69 -4.27
C LYS A 152 -9.00 -11.14 -3.03
N PRO A 153 -9.47 -10.85 -1.80
CA PRO A 153 -8.80 -11.28 -0.59
C PRO A 153 -9.22 -12.69 -0.16
N VAL A 154 -8.29 -13.40 0.49
CA VAL A 154 -8.57 -14.53 1.38
C VAL A 154 -7.85 -14.26 2.69
N VAL A 155 -8.36 -14.78 3.80
CA VAL A 155 -7.89 -14.44 5.15
C VAL A 155 -7.27 -15.64 5.83
N VAL A 156 -6.16 -15.42 6.53
CA VAL A 156 -5.55 -16.39 7.44
C VAL A 156 -5.49 -15.78 8.82
N ILE A 157 -6.14 -16.42 9.79
CA ILE A 157 -6.01 -16.07 11.20
C ILE A 157 -4.83 -16.87 11.76
N ASN A 158 -3.73 -16.17 12.02
CA ASN A 158 -2.45 -16.74 12.42
C ASN A 158 -2.25 -16.69 13.94
N LYS A 159 -1.22 -17.38 14.41
CA LYS A 159 -0.81 -17.45 15.82
C LYS A 159 -1.86 -18.05 16.75
N VAL A 160 -2.63 -19.00 16.26
CA VAL A 160 -3.62 -19.72 17.08
C VAL A 160 -2.96 -20.46 18.25
N ASP A 161 -1.71 -20.89 18.09
CA ASP A 161 -0.89 -21.47 19.17
C ASP A 161 -0.74 -20.55 20.38
N ARG A 162 -0.62 -19.24 20.16
CA ARG A 162 -0.54 -18.23 21.22
C ARG A 162 -1.81 -18.21 22.08
N ALA A 163 -2.97 -18.26 21.43
CA ALA A 163 -4.25 -18.33 22.14
C ALA A 163 -4.39 -19.63 22.96
N LEU A 164 -3.90 -20.75 22.45
CA LEU A 164 -3.98 -22.04 23.11
C LEU A 164 -2.96 -22.25 24.24
N LEU A 165 -1.72 -21.83 24.04
CA LEU A 165 -0.61 -22.10 24.98
C LEU A 165 -0.38 -20.96 25.97
N GLU A 166 -0.50 -19.72 25.55
CA GLU A 166 -0.21 -18.54 26.39
C GLU A 166 -1.46 -18.05 27.12
N LEU A 167 -2.54 -17.82 26.37
CA LEU A 167 -3.78 -17.28 26.93
C LEU A 167 -4.70 -18.37 27.50
N GLN A 168 -4.52 -19.63 27.11
CA GLN A 168 -5.31 -20.78 27.55
C GLN A 168 -6.84 -20.54 27.49
N VAL A 169 -7.30 -19.94 26.39
CA VAL A 169 -8.70 -19.59 26.18
C VAL A 169 -9.59 -20.85 26.06
N THR A 170 -10.85 -20.69 26.39
CA THR A 170 -11.84 -21.77 26.17
C THR A 170 -12.17 -21.91 24.68
N LYS A 171 -12.78 -23.04 24.28
CA LYS A 171 -13.19 -23.25 22.88
C LYS A 171 -14.16 -22.17 22.39
N GLU A 172 -15.13 -21.79 23.20
CA GLU A 172 -16.13 -20.78 22.87
C GLU A 172 -15.52 -19.37 22.77
N ASP A 173 -14.59 -19.04 23.66
CA ASP A 173 -13.87 -17.76 23.60
C ASP A 173 -13.00 -17.66 22.35
N LEU A 174 -12.36 -18.76 21.95
CA LEU A 174 -11.58 -18.83 20.73
C LEU A 174 -12.46 -18.68 19.49
N TYR A 175 -13.59 -19.35 19.43
CA TYR A 175 -14.57 -19.19 18.37
C TYR A 175 -15.07 -17.74 18.27
N THR A 176 -15.41 -17.14 19.39
CA THR A 176 -15.87 -15.75 19.45
C THR A 176 -14.79 -14.77 18.96
N SER A 177 -13.52 -15.03 19.30
CA SER A 177 -12.38 -14.25 18.82
C SER A 177 -12.23 -14.36 17.30
N PHE A 178 -12.35 -15.56 16.77
CA PHE A 178 -12.31 -15.77 15.32
C PHE A 178 -13.46 -15.06 14.60
N GLN A 179 -14.67 -15.20 15.13
CA GLN A 179 -15.86 -14.55 14.57
C GLN A 179 -15.70 -13.04 14.52
N ARG A 180 -15.25 -12.41 15.60
CA ARG A 180 -15.02 -10.96 15.65
C ARG A 180 -13.98 -10.50 14.64
N THR A 181 -12.89 -11.24 14.50
CA THR A 181 -11.84 -10.91 13.51
C THR A 181 -12.39 -10.96 12.10
N ILE A 182 -13.17 -11.99 11.78
CA ILE A 182 -13.79 -12.15 10.46
C ILE A 182 -14.83 -11.05 10.21
N GLU A 183 -15.67 -10.74 11.18
CA GLU A 183 -16.65 -9.66 11.09
C GLU A 183 -15.95 -8.30 10.86
N SER A 184 -14.85 -8.02 11.56
CA SER A 184 -14.06 -6.80 11.37
C SER A 184 -13.52 -6.69 9.95
N VAL A 185 -13.00 -7.78 9.39
CA VAL A 185 -12.56 -7.81 7.98
C VAL A 185 -13.73 -7.59 7.03
N ASN A 186 -14.85 -8.22 7.27
CA ASN A 186 -16.05 -8.10 6.43
C ASN A 186 -16.66 -6.70 6.49
N VAL A 187 -16.59 -6.01 7.61
CA VAL A 187 -17.02 -4.61 7.74
C VAL A 187 -16.17 -3.73 6.81
N ILE A 188 -14.87 -3.91 6.78
CA ILE A 188 -13.97 -3.17 5.89
C ILE A 188 -14.32 -3.45 4.42
N ILE A 189 -14.53 -4.72 4.07
CA ILE A 189 -14.90 -5.13 2.71
C ILE A 189 -16.28 -4.54 2.31
N ALA A 190 -17.24 -4.53 3.23
CA ALA A 190 -18.59 -4.01 2.99
C ALA A 190 -18.62 -2.50 2.75
N THR A 191 -17.64 -1.74 3.25
CA THR A 191 -17.53 -0.29 2.95
C THR A 191 -17.14 -0.03 1.49
N TYR A 192 -16.61 -1.03 0.81
CA TYR A 192 -16.22 -0.97 -0.58
C TYR A 192 -17.27 -1.69 -1.46
N ASN A 193 -18.06 -0.95 -2.19
CA ASN A 193 -19.12 -1.50 -3.03
C ASN A 193 -18.78 -1.34 -4.52
N ASP A 194 -18.09 -2.31 -5.08
CA ASP A 194 -17.81 -2.39 -6.52
C ASP A 194 -18.59 -3.53 -7.14
N LYS A 195 -19.55 -3.18 -8.01
CA LYS A 195 -20.39 -4.17 -8.70
C LYS A 195 -19.60 -5.11 -9.61
N ALA A 196 -18.46 -4.65 -10.14
CA ALA A 196 -17.64 -5.46 -11.03
C ALA A 196 -16.86 -6.56 -10.28
N LEU A 197 -16.43 -6.28 -9.06
CA LEU A 197 -15.76 -7.26 -8.21
C LEU A 197 -16.73 -8.29 -7.60
N GLY A 198 -17.99 -7.92 -7.41
CA GLY A 198 -19.01 -8.74 -6.78
C GLY A 198 -18.86 -8.83 -5.27
N ASP A 199 -19.45 -9.89 -4.68
CA ASP A 199 -19.30 -10.16 -3.25
C ASP A 199 -17.96 -10.85 -2.98
N VAL A 200 -17.08 -10.13 -2.30
CA VAL A 200 -15.75 -10.60 -1.89
C VAL A 200 -15.61 -10.76 -0.39
N GLN A 201 -16.72 -10.72 0.35
CA GLN A 201 -16.70 -11.00 1.79
C GLN A 201 -16.19 -12.41 2.05
N VAL A 202 -15.49 -12.56 3.15
CA VAL A 202 -14.86 -13.83 3.53
C VAL A 202 -15.69 -14.57 4.57
N TYR A 203 -15.92 -15.85 4.33
CA TYR A 203 -16.70 -16.72 5.21
C TYR A 203 -15.99 -18.06 5.41
N PRO A 204 -15.79 -18.50 6.66
CA PRO A 204 -15.17 -19.80 6.93
C PRO A 204 -15.91 -21.00 6.30
N GLU A 205 -17.23 -20.95 6.25
CA GLU A 205 -18.07 -21.96 5.61
C GLU A 205 -17.83 -22.11 4.11
N ASN A 206 -17.40 -21.04 3.46
CA ASN A 206 -17.04 -21.06 2.04
C ASN A 206 -15.58 -21.50 1.80
N GLY A 207 -14.80 -21.65 2.87
CA GLY A 207 -13.38 -22.00 2.77
C GLY A 207 -12.41 -20.86 2.48
N THR A 208 -12.87 -19.62 2.52
CA THR A 208 -12.05 -18.41 2.27
C THR A 208 -11.29 -17.93 3.51
N VAL A 209 -11.45 -18.56 4.64
CA VAL A 209 -10.75 -18.27 5.88
C VAL A 209 -10.01 -19.52 6.36
N ALA A 210 -8.72 -19.37 6.64
CA ALA A 210 -7.89 -20.40 7.24
C ALA A 210 -7.47 -20.00 8.66
N PHE A 211 -7.21 -20.98 9.49
CA PHE A 211 -6.72 -20.80 10.85
C PHE A 211 -5.35 -21.47 10.96
N ALA A 212 -4.35 -20.74 11.43
CA ALA A 212 -2.96 -21.17 11.31
C ALA A 212 -2.11 -20.86 12.54
N SER A 213 -1.01 -21.62 12.66
CA SER A 213 0.16 -21.26 13.44
C SER A 213 1.39 -21.34 12.52
N GLY A 214 1.86 -20.20 12.04
CA GLY A 214 3.02 -20.11 11.16
C GLY A 214 4.30 -20.62 11.83
N LEU A 215 4.47 -20.33 13.13
CA LEU A 215 5.62 -20.75 13.91
C LEU A 215 5.72 -22.29 14.05
N HIS A 216 4.58 -22.93 14.28
CA HIS A 216 4.48 -24.39 14.43
C HIS A 216 4.26 -25.09 13.07
N GLY A 217 3.94 -24.36 12.02
CA GLY A 217 3.82 -24.89 10.67
C GLY A 217 2.55 -25.71 10.42
N TRP A 218 1.45 -25.42 11.10
CA TRP A 218 0.15 -26.04 10.86
C TRP A 218 -0.93 -25.02 10.52
N ALA A 219 -1.89 -25.44 9.72
CA ALA A 219 -3.06 -24.65 9.36
C ALA A 219 -4.21 -25.56 8.94
N PHE A 220 -5.42 -25.05 9.05
CA PHE A 220 -6.62 -25.75 8.56
C PHE A 220 -7.65 -24.78 8.01
N THR A 221 -8.48 -25.30 7.12
CA THR A 221 -9.74 -24.68 6.70
C THR A 221 -10.90 -25.59 7.09
N ILE A 222 -12.11 -25.04 7.19
CA ILE A 222 -13.30 -25.84 7.45
C ILE A 222 -13.49 -26.91 6.36
N ARG A 223 -13.12 -26.59 5.13
CA ARG A 223 -13.16 -27.51 4.01
C ARG A 223 -12.36 -28.81 4.27
N GLN A 224 -11.17 -28.73 4.85
CA GLN A 224 -10.36 -29.92 5.15
C GLN A 224 -11.02 -30.84 6.15
N PHE A 225 -11.58 -30.30 7.21
CA PHE A 225 -12.34 -31.07 8.18
C PHE A 225 -13.62 -31.64 7.59
N ALA A 226 -14.31 -30.86 6.75
CA ALA A 226 -15.50 -31.32 6.03
C ALA A 226 -15.17 -32.51 5.10
N VAL A 227 -14.05 -32.47 4.39
CA VAL A 227 -13.58 -33.60 3.56
C VAL A 227 -13.31 -34.87 4.38
N ARG A 228 -12.61 -34.71 5.51
CA ARG A 228 -12.33 -35.84 6.43
C ARG A 228 -13.59 -36.45 6.98
N TYR A 229 -14.52 -35.65 7.49
CA TYR A 229 -15.76 -36.13 8.06
C TYR A 229 -16.75 -36.63 7.00
N ALA A 230 -16.77 -36.05 5.80
CA ALA A 230 -17.59 -36.55 4.70
C ALA A 230 -17.19 -37.97 4.28
N LYS A 231 -15.91 -38.28 4.21
CA LYS A 231 -15.39 -39.62 3.95
C LYS A 231 -15.77 -40.58 5.06
N LYS A 232 -15.71 -40.14 6.33
CA LYS A 232 -16.01 -41.00 7.50
C LYS A 232 -17.51 -41.26 7.73
N PHE A 233 -18.37 -40.30 7.45
CA PHE A 233 -19.81 -40.36 7.74
C PHE A 233 -20.69 -40.49 6.49
N GLY A 234 -20.12 -40.42 5.29
CA GLY A 234 -20.87 -40.52 4.03
C GLY A 234 -21.87 -39.38 3.79
N VAL A 235 -21.55 -38.18 4.28
CA VAL A 235 -22.39 -36.98 4.16
C VAL A 235 -21.82 -36.05 3.05
N ASP A 236 -22.72 -35.29 2.40
CA ASP A 236 -22.31 -34.31 1.41
C ASP A 236 -21.42 -33.23 2.05
N ARG A 237 -20.25 -33.06 1.44
CA ARG A 237 -19.20 -32.13 1.87
C ARG A 237 -19.67 -30.67 2.00
N LYS A 238 -20.42 -30.17 1.02
CA LYS A 238 -20.93 -28.79 1.04
C LYS A 238 -21.90 -28.54 2.18
N LYS A 239 -22.84 -29.44 2.38
CA LYS A 239 -23.79 -29.35 3.51
C LYS A 239 -23.09 -29.41 4.87
N LEU A 240 -22.01 -30.18 4.96
CA LEU A 240 -21.23 -30.26 6.18
C LEU A 240 -20.43 -28.98 6.44
N MET A 241 -19.86 -28.36 5.42
CA MET A 241 -19.16 -27.07 5.56
C MET A 241 -20.07 -25.98 6.11
N ASP A 242 -21.32 -25.87 5.61
CA ASP A 242 -22.28 -24.88 6.09
C ASP A 242 -22.66 -25.09 7.56
N LYS A 243 -22.63 -26.35 8.05
CA LYS A 243 -23.00 -26.72 9.44
C LYS A 243 -21.82 -26.64 10.42
N LEU A 244 -20.59 -26.65 9.97
CA LEU A 244 -19.41 -26.58 10.85
C LEU A 244 -19.07 -25.18 11.36
N TRP A 245 -19.71 -24.14 10.84
CA TRP A 245 -19.52 -22.75 11.28
C TRP A 245 -20.87 -22.10 11.61
N GLY A 246 -20.85 -21.11 12.48
CA GLY A 246 -22.03 -20.32 12.86
C GLY A 246 -22.82 -20.90 14.02
N GLU A 247 -24.08 -20.53 14.08
CA GLU A 247 -25.03 -20.97 15.14
C GLU A 247 -25.59 -22.36 14.86
N ASN A 248 -24.70 -23.30 14.65
CA ASN A 248 -25.05 -24.71 14.44
C ASN A 248 -24.55 -25.56 15.60
N TYR A 249 -25.42 -26.34 16.15
CA TYR A 249 -25.18 -27.24 17.29
C TYR A 249 -25.49 -28.66 16.89
N PHE A 250 -24.76 -29.60 17.43
CA PHE A 250 -24.99 -31.03 17.20
C PHE A 250 -25.34 -31.73 18.51
N ASN A 251 -26.46 -32.45 18.51
CA ASN A 251 -26.85 -33.25 19.63
C ASN A 251 -26.32 -34.69 19.49
N PRO A 252 -25.35 -35.11 20.29
CA PRO A 252 -24.75 -36.45 20.18
C PRO A 252 -25.71 -37.57 20.53
N LYS A 253 -26.74 -37.32 21.33
CA LYS A 253 -27.74 -38.34 21.72
C LYS A 253 -28.69 -38.64 20.57
N THR A 254 -29.24 -37.62 19.94
CA THR A 254 -30.21 -37.76 18.84
C THR A 254 -29.56 -37.80 17.46
N LYS A 255 -28.25 -37.56 17.37
CA LYS A 255 -27.47 -37.44 16.12
C LYS A 255 -28.09 -36.46 15.12
N LYS A 256 -28.72 -35.38 15.60
CA LYS A 256 -29.37 -34.35 14.78
C LYS A 256 -28.69 -32.98 14.94
N TRP A 257 -28.72 -32.24 13.87
CA TRP A 257 -28.27 -30.84 13.85
C TRP A 257 -29.41 -29.92 14.30
N THR A 258 -29.07 -28.91 15.08
CA THR A 258 -30.03 -27.90 15.57
C THR A 258 -29.37 -26.53 15.55
N THR A 259 -30.19 -25.50 15.46
CA THR A 259 -29.77 -24.09 15.61
C THR A 259 -29.98 -23.55 17.02
N LYS A 260 -30.57 -24.39 17.92
CA LYS A 260 -30.78 -24.00 19.31
C LYS A 260 -29.63 -24.45 20.19
N SER A 261 -29.18 -23.56 21.07
CA SER A 261 -28.05 -23.79 21.98
C SER A 261 -28.36 -24.75 23.15
N VAL A 262 -29.61 -25.14 23.30
CA VAL A 262 -30.09 -26.03 24.36
C VAL A 262 -30.88 -27.21 23.79
N ASP A 263 -30.69 -28.38 24.40
CA ASP A 263 -31.45 -29.60 24.07
C ASP A 263 -32.88 -29.50 24.60
N ALA A 264 -33.75 -30.47 24.20
CA ALA A 264 -35.12 -30.58 24.69
C ALA A 264 -35.21 -30.73 26.22
N ASP A 265 -34.16 -31.25 26.84
CA ASP A 265 -33.99 -31.40 28.29
C ASP A 265 -33.42 -30.18 29.01
N GLY A 266 -33.23 -29.06 28.31
CA GLY A 266 -32.64 -27.80 28.85
C GLY A 266 -31.13 -27.84 29.09
N LYS A 267 -30.42 -28.86 28.58
CA LYS A 267 -28.96 -28.93 28.68
C LYS A 267 -28.28 -28.14 27.55
N PRO A 268 -27.21 -27.40 27.85
CA PRO A 268 -26.48 -26.68 26.81
C PRO A 268 -25.80 -27.64 25.84
N LEU A 269 -25.94 -27.37 24.54
CA LEU A 269 -25.29 -28.10 23.47
C LEU A 269 -24.00 -27.38 23.08
N GLU A 270 -22.99 -28.17 22.74
CA GLU A 270 -21.73 -27.62 22.25
C GLU A 270 -21.86 -27.23 20.75
N ARG A 271 -21.28 -26.10 20.39
CA ARG A 271 -21.24 -25.61 19.01
C ARG A 271 -20.54 -26.62 18.09
N ALA A 272 -21.03 -26.78 16.89
CA ALA A 272 -20.47 -27.77 15.97
C ALA A 272 -19.00 -27.52 15.65
N PHE A 273 -18.60 -26.27 15.45
CA PHE A 273 -17.21 -25.90 15.25
C PHE A 273 -16.32 -26.31 16.42
N ASN A 274 -16.76 -26.05 17.64
CA ASN A 274 -16.05 -26.43 18.85
C ASN A 274 -15.94 -27.95 19.01
N MET A 275 -17.03 -28.67 18.75
CA MET A 275 -17.09 -30.12 18.93
C MET A 275 -16.29 -30.89 17.88
N PHE A 276 -16.39 -30.51 16.60
CA PHE A 276 -15.79 -31.30 15.51
C PHE A 276 -14.39 -30.80 15.10
N ILE A 277 -14.07 -29.55 15.30
CA ILE A 277 -12.82 -28.96 14.86
C ILE A 277 -11.90 -28.62 16.02
N LEU A 278 -12.35 -27.83 16.99
CA LEU A 278 -11.53 -27.41 18.11
C LEU A 278 -11.25 -28.50 19.13
N ASP A 279 -12.23 -29.38 19.42
CA ASP A 279 -12.07 -30.41 20.43
C ASP A 279 -10.88 -31.36 20.17
N PRO A 280 -10.70 -31.92 18.98
CA PRO A 280 -9.50 -32.70 18.66
C PRO A 280 -8.20 -31.96 18.89
N ILE A 281 -8.15 -30.70 18.51
CA ILE A 281 -6.95 -29.84 18.65
C ILE A 281 -6.68 -29.57 20.14
N PHE A 282 -7.68 -29.16 20.89
CA PHE A 282 -7.54 -28.91 22.34
C PHE A 282 -7.13 -30.16 23.12
N LYS A 283 -7.71 -31.30 22.81
CA LYS A 283 -7.33 -32.57 23.44
C LYS A 283 -5.91 -33.00 23.13
N LEU A 284 -5.47 -32.76 21.88
CA LEU A 284 -4.10 -33.02 21.46
C LEU A 284 -3.08 -32.10 22.16
N PHE A 285 -3.39 -30.83 22.27
CA PHE A 285 -2.57 -29.87 23.02
C PHE A 285 -2.50 -30.22 24.51
N ASP A 286 -3.63 -30.53 25.14
CA ASP A 286 -3.71 -30.91 26.55
C ASP A 286 -2.90 -32.19 26.84
N SER A 287 -3.08 -33.22 26.03
CA SER A 287 -2.39 -34.50 26.25
C SER A 287 -0.87 -34.39 26.04
N ILE A 288 -0.41 -33.65 25.06
CA ILE A 288 1.03 -33.49 24.80
C ILE A 288 1.67 -32.56 25.82
N MET A 289 1.07 -31.44 26.13
CA MET A 289 1.65 -30.46 27.05
C MET A 289 1.65 -30.91 28.51
N ASN A 290 0.68 -31.75 28.90
CA ASN A 290 0.59 -32.35 30.25
C ASN A 290 1.25 -33.72 30.34
N PHE A 291 2.05 -34.11 29.35
CA PHE A 291 2.85 -35.35 29.32
C PHE A 291 2.03 -36.63 29.52
N LYS A 292 0.79 -36.63 29.07
CA LYS A 292 -0.11 -37.82 29.13
C LYS A 292 0.21 -38.77 27.96
N LYS A 293 1.25 -39.58 28.08
CA LYS A 293 1.78 -40.40 26.96
C LYS A 293 0.72 -41.39 26.41
N ASP A 294 -0.03 -42.08 27.25
CA ASP A 294 -1.04 -43.03 26.80
C ASP A 294 -2.20 -42.36 26.07
N ALA A 295 -2.68 -41.23 26.58
CA ALA A 295 -3.70 -40.42 25.92
C ALA A 295 -3.20 -39.87 24.57
N THR A 296 -1.95 -39.44 24.49
CA THR A 296 -1.33 -38.98 23.28
C THR A 296 -1.23 -40.08 22.22
N LEU A 297 -0.77 -41.28 22.57
CA LEU A 297 -0.70 -42.41 21.64
C LEU A 297 -2.09 -42.83 21.11
N ASN A 298 -3.09 -42.88 21.97
CA ASN A 298 -4.46 -43.18 21.58
C ASN A 298 -5.04 -42.11 20.64
N MET A 299 -4.73 -40.82 20.87
CA MET A 299 -5.15 -39.73 19.98
C MET A 299 -4.45 -39.80 18.63
N LEU A 300 -3.15 -40.10 18.60
CA LEU A 300 -2.38 -40.24 17.36
C LEU A 300 -2.91 -41.38 16.50
N GLU A 301 -3.27 -42.53 17.11
CA GLU A 301 -3.90 -43.65 16.41
C GLU A 301 -5.27 -43.27 15.82
N LYS A 302 -6.10 -42.58 16.57
CA LYS A 302 -7.42 -42.12 16.10
C LYS A 302 -7.38 -41.11 14.99
N LEU A 303 -6.32 -40.30 14.95
CA LEU A 303 -6.09 -39.27 13.92
C LEU A 303 -5.25 -39.78 12.75
N GLU A 304 -4.88 -41.07 12.77
CA GLU A 304 -4.05 -41.72 11.74
C GLU A 304 -2.67 -41.02 11.54
N ILE A 305 -2.08 -40.52 12.62
CA ILE A 305 -0.78 -39.87 12.61
C ILE A 305 0.30 -40.88 12.99
N SER A 306 1.28 -41.10 12.07
CA SER A 306 2.44 -41.97 12.34
C SER A 306 3.69 -41.13 12.65
N LEU A 307 4.35 -41.45 13.77
CA LEU A 307 5.63 -40.88 14.13
C LEU A 307 6.77 -41.74 13.57
N LYS A 308 7.86 -41.09 13.15
CA LYS A 308 9.06 -41.78 12.72
C LYS A 308 9.92 -42.13 13.93
N SER A 309 10.79 -43.15 13.79
CA SER A 309 11.80 -43.48 14.79
C SER A 309 12.66 -42.23 15.09
N GLY A 310 12.74 -41.86 16.36
CA GLY A 310 13.40 -40.61 16.82
C GLY A 310 12.44 -39.47 17.09
N GLU A 311 11.25 -39.42 16.47
CA GLU A 311 10.22 -38.43 16.80
C GLU A 311 9.40 -38.85 18.03
N GLU A 312 9.36 -40.12 18.33
CA GLU A 312 8.70 -40.70 19.50
C GLU A 312 9.36 -40.30 20.83
N GLU A 313 10.65 -39.95 20.76
CA GLU A 313 11.44 -39.50 21.93
C GLU A 313 11.28 -38.01 22.23
N LEU A 314 10.63 -37.22 21.33
CA LEU A 314 10.39 -35.81 21.55
C LEU A 314 9.33 -35.59 22.62
N GLU A 315 9.51 -34.51 23.38
CA GLU A 315 8.57 -34.14 24.45
C GLU A 315 8.19 -32.65 24.38
N GLY A 316 7.04 -32.33 24.98
CA GLY A 316 6.55 -30.97 25.14
C GLY A 316 6.30 -30.24 23.80
N LYS A 317 6.78 -29.01 23.70
CA LYS A 317 6.54 -28.15 22.52
C LYS A 317 7.12 -28.72 21.22
N GLN A 318 8.21 -29.48 21.27
CA GLN A 318 8.82 -30.09 20.09
C GLN A 318 7.95 -31.22 19.53
N LEU A 319 7.44 -32.07 20.40
CA LEU A 319 6.48 -33.12 20.02
C LEU A 319 5.20 -32.51 19.48
N LEU A 320 4.66 -31.49 20.13
CA LEU A 320 3.46 -30.79 19.70
C LEU A 320 3.62 -30.20 18.30
N LYS A 321 4.73 -29.52 18.04
CA LYS A 321 5.04 -28.98 16.72
C LYS A 321 5.10 -30.07 15.65
N THR A 322 5.76 -31.17 15.90
CA THR A 322 5.88 -32.28 14.97
C THR A 322 4.53 -32.95 14.69
N VAL A 323 3.75 -33.20 15.71
CA VAL A 323 2.44 -33.84 15.60
C VAL A 323 1.45 -32.95 14.86
N MET A 324 1.36 -31.67 15.21
CA MET A 324 0.45 -30.74 14.56
C MET A 324 0.82 -30.50 13.08
N LYS A 325 2.10 -30.47 12.77
CA LYS A 325 2.60 -30.34 11.41
C LYS A 325 2.23 -31.56 10.53
N LYS A 326 2.20 -32.74 11.10
CA LYS A 326 1.73 -33.95 10.40
C LYS A 326 0.21 -34.04 10.33
N PHE A 327 -0.47 -33.59 11.34
CA PHE A 327 -1.93 -33.60 11.39
C PHE A 327 -2.55 -32.61 10.42
N LEU A 328 -2.07 -31.37 10.42
CA LEU A 328 -2.60 -30.24 9.64
C LEU A 328 -1.46 -29.46 8.96
N PRO A 329 -0.84 -29.96 7.91
CA PRO A 329 0.28 -29.27 7.26
C PRO A 329 -0.17 -27.90 6.69
N ALA A 330 0.49 -26.83 7.11
CA ALA A 330 0.14 -25.46 6.75
C ALA A 330 0.25 -25.18 5.25
N GLY A 331 1.32 -25.64 4.61
CA GLY A 331 1.56 -25.39 3.20
C GLY A 331 0.45 -25.97 2.33
N GLU A 332 -0.02 -27.16 2.62
CA GLU A 332 -1.09 -27.83 1.88
C GLU A 332 -2.43 -27.10 2.02
N ALA A 333 -2.83 -26.79 3.25
CA ALA A 333 -4.07 -26.08 3.52
C ALA A 333 -4.14 -24.71 2.82
N LEU A 334 -3.07 -23.93 2.93
CA LEU A 334 -3.02 -22.58 2.37
C LEU A 334 -2.92 -22.59 0.83
N LEU A 335 -2.13 -23.47 0.25
CA LEU A 335 -2.02 -23.58 -1.21
C LEU A 335 -3.31 -24.07 -1.85
N GLU A 336 -4.03 -25.02 -1.23
CA GLU A 336 -5.37 -25.43 -1.67
C GLU A 336 -6.36 -24.25 -1.63
N MET A 337 -6.37 -23.49 -0.56
CA MET A 337 -7.23 -22.31 -0.44
C MET A 337 -6.92 -21.26 -1.53
N ILE A 338 -5.66 -21.00 -1.79
CA ILE A 338 -5.20 -20.08 -2.82
C ILE A 338 -5.67 -20.53 -4.21
N VAL A 339 -5.46 -21.79 -4.55
CA VAL A 339 -5.82 -22.32 -5.87
C VAL A 339 -7.33 -22.30 -6.09
N ILE A 340 -8.11 -22.66 -5.07
CA ILE A 340 -9.58 -22.76 -5.19
C ILE A 340 -10.24 -21.38 -5.26
N HIS A 341 -9.82 -20.44 -4.44
CA HIS A 341 -10.56 -19.19 -4.22
C HIS A 341 -9.98 -17.98 -4.93
N LEU A 342 -8.67 -17.92 -5.17
CA LEU A 342 -8.08 -16.78 -5.89
C LEU A 342 -8.31 -16.89 -7.41
N PRO A 343 -8.54 -15.76 -8.09
CA PRO A 343 -8.82 -15.78 -9.52
C PRO A 343 -7.55 -16.07 -10.34
N SER A 344 -7.75 -16.73 -11.48
CA SER A 344 -6.72 -16.84 -12.53
C SER A 344 -6.56 -15.52 -13.29
N PRO A 345 -5.44 -15.26 -13.97
CA PRO A 345 -5.26 -14.06 -14.77
C PRO A 345 -6.37 -13.80 -15.79
N PRO A 346 -6.85 -14.78 -16.59
CA PRO A 346 -7.97 -14.56 -17.49
C PRO A 346 -9.27 -14.16 -16.81
N THR A 347 -9.53 -14.67 -15.61
CA THR A 347 -10.72 -14.32 -14.83
C THR A 347 -10.60 -12.91 -14.23
N ALA A 348 -9.47 -12.60 -13.65
CA ALA A 348 -9.24 -11.33 -12.97
C ALA A 348 -9.14 -10.16 -13.94
N GLN A 349 -8.47 -10.30 -15.07
CA GLN A 349 -8.25 -9.22 -16.02
C GLN A 349 -9.54 -8.73 -16.70
N LYS A 350 -10.57 -9.55 -16.76
CA LYS A 350 -11.88 -9.16 -17.31
C LYS A 350 -12.49 -7.97 -16.57
N TYR A 351 -12.45 -7.96 -15.27
CA TYR A 351 -13.00 -6.87 -14.45
C TYR A 351 -11.96 -5.83 -14.02
N ARG A 352 -10.67 -6.14 -14.12
CA ARG A 352 -9.60 -5.20 -13.77
C ARG A 352 -9.20 -4.27 -14.91
N VAL A 353 -9.51 -4.59 -16.17
CA VAL A 353 -9.05 -3.81 -17.33
C VAL A 353 -9.45 -2.35 -17.27
N GLU A 354 -10.61 -2.03 -16.75
CA GLU A 354 -11.08 -0.65 -16.56
C GLU A 354 -10.19 0.16 -15.61
N ASN A 355 -9.69 -0.49 -14.57
CA ASN A 355 -8.79 0.13 -13.59
C ASN A 355 -7.33 0.12 -14.01
N LEU A 356 -6.97 -0.71 -14.99
CA LEU A 356 -5.59 -0.86 -15.43
C LEU A 356 -5.24 0.01 -16.63
N TYR A 357 -6.15 0.16 -17.60
CA TYR A 357 -5.87 0.80 -18.88
C TYR A 357 -6.49 2.18 -18.98
N GLU A 358 -5.71 3.19 -19.39
CA GLU A 358 -6.15 4.59 -19.53
C GLU A 358 -6.91 4.86 -20.84
N GLY A 359 -6.74 4.01 -21.82
CA GLY A 359 -7.31 4.22 -23.14
C GLY A 359 -8.75 3.73 -23.30
N PRO A 360 -9.33 3.83 -24.52
CA PRO A 360 -10.63 3.29 -24.80
C PRO A 360 -10.72 1.80 -24.52
N GLN A 361 -11.84 1.35 -23.94
CA GLN A 361 -12.02 -0.06 -23.56
C GLN A 361 -12.32 -0.98 -24.74
N ASP A 362 -12.51 -0.44 -25.93
CA ASP A 362 -12.82 -1.13 -27.18
C ASP A 362 -11.62 -1.28 -28.13
N ASP A 363 -10.45 -0.75 -27.79
CA ASP A 363 -9.25 -0.92 -28.60
C ASP A 363 -8.62 -2.32 -28.47
N ASP A 364 -7.69 -2.66 -29.38
CA ASP A 364 -7.06 -3.97 -29.41
C ASP A 364 -6.25 -4.26 -28.12
N CYS A 365 -5.65 -3.25 -27.53
CA CYS A 365 -4.89 -3.39 -26.29
C CYS A 365 -5.82 -3.71 -25.12
N ALA A 366 -6.94 -3.02 -24.96
CA ALA A 366 -7.91 -3.29 -23.91
C ALA A 366 -8.54 -4.68 -24.05
N LYS A 367 -8.89 -5.08 -25.28
CA LYS A 367 -9.40 -6.43 -25.57
C LYS A 367 -8.38 -7.52 -25.25
N GLY A 368 -7.10 -7.30 -25.61
CA GLY A 368 -6.02 -8.22 -25.29
C GLY A 368 -5.79 -8.37 -23.78
N ILE A 369 -5.84 -7.28 -23.02
CA ILE A 369 -5.75 -7.30 -21.56
C ILE A 369 -6.94 -8.05 -20.95
N ALA A 370 -8.15 -7.75 -21.36
CA ALA A 370 -9.35 -8.40 -20.85
C ALA A 370 -9.38 -9.91 -21.10
N ALA A 371 -8.92 -10.34 -22.29
CA ALA A 371 -8.84 -11.75 -22.67
C ALA A 371 -7.60 -12.46 -22.16
N CYS A 372 -6.59 -11.72 -21.65
CA CYS A 372 -5.27 -12.27 -21.32
C CYS A 372 -4.66 -13.06 -22.48
N ASP A 373 -4.75 -12.52 -23.70
CA ASP A 373 -4.39 -13.19 -24.95
C ASP A 373 -2.87 -13.09 -25.19
N PRO A 374 -2.13 -14.22 -25.26
CA PRO A 374 -0.69 -14.22 -25.52
C PRO A 374 -0.32 -13.81 -26.97
N ASN A 375 -1.28 -13.78 -27.91
CA ASN A 375 -1.06 -13.37 -29.30
C ASN A 375 -1.47 -11.92 -29.58
N ALA A 376 -2.07 -11.23 -28.63
CA ALA A 376 -2.43 -9.83 -28.73
C ALA A 376 -1.21 -8.90 -28.67
N PRO A 377 -1.32 -7.59 -28.97
CA PRO A 377 -0.22 -6.66 -28.75
C PRO A 377 0.28 -6.69 -27.33
N LEU A 378 1.59 -6.60 -27.13
CA LEU A 378 2.22 -6.63 -25.80
C LEU A 378 1.77 -5.43 -24.97
N MET A 379 1.27 -5.72 -23.78
CA MET A 379 0.99 -4.74 -22.74
C MET A 379 1.60 -5.25 -21.43
N LEU A 380 2.69 -4.63 -21.00
CA LEU A 380 3.43 -5.01 -19.82
C LEU A 380 3.55 -3.80 -18.91
N TYR A 381 3.25 -3.98 -17.64
CA TYR A 381 3.38 -2.95 -16.62
C TYR A 381 4.61 -3.20 -15.75
N ILE A 382 5.49 -2.21 -15.65
CA ILE A 382 6.64 -2.22 -14.75
C ILE A 382 6.23 -1.56 -13.45
N SER A 383 6.24 -2.31 -12.35
CA SER A 383 5.84 -1.81 -11.04
C SER A 383 7.00 -1.24 -10.22
N LYS A 384 8.17 -1.84 -10.34
CA LYS A 384 9.37 -1.40 -9.63
C LYS A 384 10.66 -1.84 -10.32
N MET A 385 11.77 -1.25 -9.88
CA MET A 385 13.12 -1.65 -10.25
C MET A 385 13.76 -2.44 -9.11
N ALA A 386 14.13 -3.69 -9.37
CA ALA A 386 14.83 -4.55 -8.42
C ALA A 386 16.35 -4.52 -8.68
N PRO A 387 17.20 -4.30 -7.67
CA PRO A 387 18.64 -4.24 -7.88
C PRO A 387 19.21 -5.61 -8.29
N THR A 388 20.19 -5.59 -9.20
CA THR A 388 20.96 -6.78 -9.58
C THR A 388 22.06 -7.07 -8.54
N SER A 389 22.68 -8.22 -8.63
CA SER A 389 23.87 -8.57 -7.81
C SER A 389 25.02 -7.57 -7.96
N ALA A 390 25.14 -6.91 -9.10
CA ALA A 390 26.15 -5.88 -9.36
C ALA A 390 25.81 -4.52 -8.73
N LYS A 391 24.62 -4.35 -8.11
CA LYS A 391 24.12 -3.13 -7.44
C LYS A 391 24.11 -1.83 -8.31
N SER A 392 24.69 -1.87 -9.51
CA SER A 392 24.74 -0.75 -10.46
C SER A 392 23.64 -0.77 -11.51
N ARG A 393 23.00 -1.91 -11.71
CA ARG A 393 21.93 -2.13 -12.68
C ARG A 393 20.69 -2.68 -11.98
N PHE A 394 19.55 -2.57 -12.65
CA PHE A 394 18.26 -2.98 -12.12
C PHE A 394 17.55 -3.91 -13.09
N TYR A 395 16.77 -4.85 -12.52
CA TYR A 395 15.74 -5.56 -13.24
C TYR A 395 14.47 -4.74 -13.22
N ALA A 396 13.83 -4.52 -14.38
CA ALA A 396 12.51 -3.95 -14.45
C ALA A 396 11.49 -5.06 -14.13
N PHE A 397 10.93 -5.02 -12.94
CA PHE A 397 10.02 -6.04 -12.44
C PHE A 397 8.57 -5.65 -12.74
N GLY A 398 7.84 -6.55 -13.38
CA GLY A 398 6.47 -6.26 -13.78
C GLY A 398 5.67 -7.48 -14.23
N ARG A 399 4.47 -7.22 -14.74
CA ARG A 399 3.54 -8.23 -15.22
C ARG A 399 3.17 -8.01 -16.67
N VAL A 400 3.12 -9.10 -17.42
CA VAL A 400 2.58 -9.15 -18.79
C VAL A 400 1.06 -9.30 -18.71
N PHE A 401 0.32 -8.28 -19.10
CA PHE A 401 -1.14 -8.33 -19.14
C PHE A 401 -1.68 -8.82 -20.48
N SER A 402 -0.96 -8.58 -21.56
CA SER A 402 -1.34 -8.96 -22.92
C SER A 402 -0.09 -9.26 -23.74
N GLY A 403 -0.21 -10.16 -24.69
CA GLY A 403 0.89 -10.52 -25.57
C GLY A 403 1.93 -11.43 -24.93
N THR A 404 3.04 -11.61 -25.61
CA THR A 404 4.18 -12.41 -25.14
C THR A 404 5.46 -11.60 -25.28
N VAL A 405 6.21 -11.48 -24.19
CA VAL A 405 7.51 -10.81 -24.19
C VAL A 405 8.61 -11.83 -24.48
N ARG A 406 9.58 -11.46 -25.31
CA ARG A 406 10.74 -12.29 -25.70
C ARG A 406 12.02 -11.50 -25.67
N ALA A 407 13.13 -12.17 -25.43
CA ALA A 407 14.44 -11.55 -25.56
C ALA A 407 14.67 -11.10 -27.02
N GLY A 408 15.23 -9.91 -27.19
CA GLY A 408 15.44 -9.29 -28.50
C GLY A 408 14.22 -8.60 -29.14
N LEU A 409 13.05 -8.67 -28.50
CA LEU A 409 11.84 -8.01 -29.00
C LEU A 409 12.00 -6.49 -28.94
N LYS A 410 11.71 -5.82 -30.04
CA LYS A 410 11.67 -4.36 -30.11
C LYS A 410 10.37 -3.85 -29.52
N VAL A 411 10.47 -3.01 -28.51
CA VAL A 411 9.32 -2.52 -27.74
C VAL A 411 9.33 -1.01 -27.61
N ARG A 412 8.16 -0.45 -27.39
CA ARG A 412 7.95 0.94 -27.00
C ARG A 412 7.92 1.02 -25.48
N ILE A 413 8.80 1.83 -24.92
CA ILE A 413 8.87 2.10 -23.48
C ILE A 413 8.19 3.44 -23.26
N GLN A 414 7.02 3.41 -22.61
CA GLN A 414 6.19 4.58 -22.36
C GLN A 414 6.32 4.95 -20.87
N GLY A 415 6.88 6.12 -20.62
CA GLY A 415 6.96 6.65 -19.26
C GLY A 415 5.63 7.22 -18.74
N PRO A 416 5.60 7.66 -17.46
CA PRO A 416 4.37 8.13 -16.83
C PRO A 416 3.73 9.35 -17.52
N ASN A 417 4.54 10.19 -18.15
CA ASN A 417 4.10 11.43 -18.79
C ASN A 417 3.82 11.31 -20.29
N TYR A 418 3.92 10.09 -20.83
CA TYR A 418 3.63 9.84 -22.24
C TYR A 418 2.15 10.03 -22.56
N GLN A 419 1.88 10.68 -23.68
CA GLN A 419 0.55 10.79 -24.28
C GLN A 419 0.59 10.28 -25.71
N VAL A 420 -0.49 9.64 -26.16
CA VAL A 420 -0.59 9.11 -27.53
C VAL A 420 -0.42 10.24 -28.55
N GLY A 421 0.41 9.99 -29.56
CA GLY A 421 0.72 10.96 -30.61
C GLY A 421 1.85 11.92 -30.28
N THR A 422 2.42 11.88 -29.10
CA THR A 422 3.60 12.65 -28.72
C THR A 422 4.86 11.79 -28.72
N LYS A 423 6.02 12.43 -28.72
CA LYS A 423 7.32 11.75 -28.56
C LYS A 423 7.92 11.96 -27.17
N ASN A 424 7.21 12.64 -26.29
CA ASN A 424 7.66 12.91 -24.95
C ASN A 424 7.58 11.63 -24.10
N ASP A 425 8.65 11.32 -23.37
CA ASP A 425 8.75 10.17 -22.49
C ASP A 425 8.50 8.81 -23.21
N LEU A 426 8.90 8.73 -24.47
CA LEU A 426 8.81 7.54 -25.32
C LEU A 426 10.18 7.09 -25.79
N PHE A 427 10.51 5.84 -25.56
CA PHE A 427 11.73 5.19 -26.03
C PHE A 427 11.39 3.92 -26.81
N ILE A 428 12.09 3.67 -27.91
CA ILE A 428 11.94 2.46 -28.71
C ILE A 428 13.26 1.69 -28.62
N LYS A 429 13.25 0.59 -27.89
CA LYS A 429 14.44 -0.23 -27.61
C LYS A 429 14.12 -1.72 -27.66
N SER A 430 15.16 -2.54 -27.75
CA SER A 430 15.02 -4.00 -27.66
C SER A 430 15.31 -4.51 -26.24
N ILE A 431 14.55 -5.49 -25.82
CA ILE A 431 14.73 -6.15 -24.52
C ILE A 431 15.97 -7.06 -24.64
N GLN A 432 16.95 -6.88 -23.74
CA GLN A 432 18.19 -7.67 -23.79
C GLN A 432 17.97 -9.09 -23.31
N ARG A 433 17.41 -9.26 -22.13
CA ARG A 433 17.14 -10.57 -21.50
C ARG A 433 15.86 -10.49 -20.67
N ILE A 434 15.28 -11.66 -20.44
CA ILE A 434 14.11 -11.87 -19.58
C ILE A 434 14.53 -12.84 -18.48
N VAL A 435 14.10 -12.53 -17.26
CA VAL A 435 14.43 -13.32 -16.08
C VAL A 435 13.20 -13.63 -15.25
N LEU A 436 13.19 -14.75 -14.59
CA LEU A 436 12.21 -15.14 -13.60
C LEU A 436 12.82 -14.92 -12.20
N MET A 437 12.09 -14.19 -11.35
CA MET A 437 12.53 -13.93 -9.98
C MET A 437 12.14 -15.10 -9.08
N MET A 438 13.12 -15.69 -8.40
CA MET A 438 12.96 -16.85 -7.52
C MET A 438 13.50 -16.56 -6.11
N GLY A 439 13.01 -15.50 -5.48
CA GLY A 439 13.49 -15.03 -4.19
C GLY A 439 14.94 -14.55 -4.27
N ARG A 440 15.86 -15.32 -3.72
CA ARG A 440 17.32 -15.03 -3.74
C ARG A 440 18.00 -15.31 -5.07
N TYR A 441 17.35 -16.05 -5.96
CA TYR A 441 17.89 -16.48 -7.24
C TYR A 441 17.14 -15.84 -8.39
N VAL A 442 17.82 -15.71 -9.52
CA VAL A 442 17.27 -15.18 -10.76
C VAL A 442 17.57 -16.16 -11.89
N GLU A 443 16.54 -16.60 -12.57
CA GLU A 443 16.65 -17.61 -13.63
C GLU A 443 16.32 -17.00 -15.00
N PRO A 444 17.20 -17.13 -16.00
CA PRO A 444 16.92 -16.64 -17.33
C PRO A 444 15.86 -17.50 -18.02
N ILE A 445 14.92 -16.85 -18.71
CA ILE A 445 13.89 -17.49 -19.52
C ILE A 445 13.90 -16.93 -20.94
N LYS A 446 13.36 -17.67 -21.92
CA LYS A 446 13.32 -17.24 -23.33
C LYS A 446 12.15 -16.33 -23.65
N ASP A 447 11.00 -16.63 -23.09
CA ASP A 447 9.74 -15.91 -23.31
C ASP A 447 8.85 -15.97 -22.08
N CYS A 448 7.90 -15.03 -22.00
CA CYS A 448 6.92 -14.96 -20.94
C CYS A 448 5.56 -14.56 -21.56
N PRO A 449 4.56 -15.46 -21.55
CA PRO A 449 3.22 -15.14 -22.06
C PRO A 449 2.42 -14.27 -21.08
N ALA A 450 1.30 -13.74 -21.57
CA ALA A 450 0.39 -12.93 -20.77
C ALA A 450 -0.07 -13.65 -19.48
N GLY A 451 -0.28 -12.87 -18.42
CA GLY A 451 -0.71 -13.36 -17.13
C GLY A 451 0.41 -13.77 -16.17
N ASN A 452 1.66 -13.63 -16.56
CA ASN A 452 2.82 -14.01 -15.75
C ASN A 452 3.63 -12.78 -15.30
N ILE A 453 4.39 -12.95 -14.24
CA ILE A 453 5.27 -11.93 -13.66
C ILE A 453 6.70 -12.18 -14.17
N VAL A 454 7.40 -11.12 -14.52
CA VAL A 454 8.68 -11.19 -15.21
C VAL A 454 9.60 -10.04 -14.80
N GLY A 455 10.91 -10.28 -14.88
CA GLY A 455 11.94 -9.24 -14.80
C GLY A 455 12.59 -9.02 -16.16
N LEU A 456 12.78 -7.76 -16.54
CA LEU A 456 13.43 -7.37 -17.81
C LEU A 456 14.79 -6.74 -17.56
N VAL A 457 15.76 -7.07 -18.40
CA VAL A 457 17.10 -6.50 -18.39
C VAL A 457 17.24 -5.51 -19.53
N GLY A 458 17.86 -4.35 -19.25
CA GLY A 458 18.17 -3.33 -20.27
C GLY A 458 17.12 -2.20 -20.36
N ILE A 459 16.12 -2.20 -19.51
CA ILE A 459 15.03 -1.19 -19.46
C ILE A 459 15.31 -0.12 -18.41
N ASP A 460 16.13 -0.40 -17.42
CA ASP A 460 16.44 0.46 -16.28
C ASP A 460 17.00 1.84 -16.61
N GLN A 461 17.55 2.03 -17.81
CA GLN A 461 18.08 3.31 -18.26
C GLN A 461 16.99 4.30 -18.71
N PHE A 462 15.82 3.78 -19.12
CA PHE A 462 14.75 4.55 -19.76
C PHE A 462 13.58 4.85 -18.85
N LEU A 463 13.36 4.05 -17.81
CA LEU A 463 12.31 4.24 -16.82
C LEU A 463 12.93 4.58 -15.46
N LEU A 464 12.34 5.56 -14.77
CA LEU A 464 12.78 5.93 -13.44
C LEU A 464 12.19 4.97 -12.38
N LYS A 465 10.89 4.78 -12.36
CA LYS A 465 10.18 3.95 -11.36
C LYS A 465 9.23 2.96 -12.00
N SER A 466 8.21 3.43 -12.67
CA SER A 466 7.17 2.63 -13.30
C SER A 466 6.93 3.08 -14.74
N GLY A 467 6.32 2.23 -15.54
CA GLY A 467 5.97 2.55 -16.90
C GLY A 467 5.28 1.41 -17.62
N THR A 468 4.90 1.66 -18.85
CA THR A 468 4.24 0.69 -19.74
C THR A 468 5.17 0.30 -20.85
N ILE A 469 5.24 -0.99 -21.15
CA ILE A 469 5.97 -1.54 -22.30
C ILE A 469 4.96 -2.16 -23.25
N THR A 470 4.98 -1.75 -24.49
CA THR A 470 4.03 -2.20 -25.51
C THR A 470 4.71 -2.37 -26.87
N THR A 471 4.08 -3.15 -27.75
CA THR A 471 4.42 -3.25 -29.16
C THR A 471 3.44 -2.51 -30.06
N CYS A 472 2.34 -2.00 -29.51
CA CYS A 472 1.30 -1.29 -30.24
C CYS A 472 1.61 0.21 -30.32
N ASP A 473 1.56 0.79 -31.53
CA ASP A 473 1.86 2.22 -31.73
C ASP A 473 0.79 3.17 -31.20
N THR A 474 -0.45 2.70 -31.07
CA THR A 474 -1.59 3.47 -30.60
C THR A 474 -1.97 3.19 -29.15
N ALA A 475 -1.18 2.40 -28.44
CA ALA A 475 -1.47 2.03 -27.06
C ALA A 475 -1.33 3.23 -26.11
N HIS A 476 -2.31 3.35 -25.19
CA HIS A 476 -2.25 4.25 -24.07
C HIS A 476 -1.43 3.62 -22.92
N ASN A 477 -1.07 4.42 -21.94
CA ASN A 477 -0.40 3.91 -20.74
C ASN A 477 -1.34 3.07 -19.88
N LEU A 478 -0.77 2.15 -19.14
CA LEU A 478 -1.43 1.57 -17.99
C LEU A 478 -1.45 2.62 -16.86
N LYS A 479 -2.55 2.70 -16.12
CA LYS A 479 -2.73 3.71 -15.06
C LYS A 479 -1.63 3.62 -14.00
N ILE A 480 -1.08 4.76 -13.63
CA ILE A 480 -0.07 4.88 -12.59
C ILE A 480 -0.71 4.62 -11.24
N MET A 481 0.00 3.91 -10.38
CA MET A 481 -0.44 3.68 -9.01
C MET A 481 -0.36 4.96 -8.17
N LYS A 482 -1.36 5.12 -7.31
CA LYS A 482 -1.35 6.15 -6.27
C LYS A 482 -0.83 5.51 -4.98
N PHE A 483 0.20 6.12 -4.41
CA PHE A 483 0.70 5.71 -3.11
C PHE A 483 -0.12 6.40 -2.01
N SER A 484 -0.52 5.64 -1.01
CA SER A 484 -1.25 6.15 0.16
C SER A 484 -0.38 7.00 1.09
N VAL A 485 0.94 6.89 0.97
CA VAL A 485 1.89 7.56 1.84
C VAL A 485 2.70 8.58 1.04
N SER A 486 2.73 9.81 1.55
CA SER A 486 3.52 10.89 0.97
C SER A 486 4.89 11.00 1.64
N PRO A 487 5.96 11.37 0.91
CA PRO A 487 7.27 11.63 1.49
C PRO A 487 7.26 12.97 2.24
N VAL A 488 6.98 12.93 3.53
CA VAL A 488 6.82 14.13 4.39
C VAL A 488 8.04 14.45 5.23
N VAL A 489 8.93 13.49 5.44
CA VAL A 489 10.18 13.66 6.20
C VAL A 489 11.34 13.82 5.24
N ARG A 490 12.18 14.81 5.45
CA ARG A 490 13.31 15.18 4.57
C ARG A 490 14.62 15.18 5.33
N VAL A 491 15.70 14.79 4.65
CA VAL A 491 17.07 14.90 5.14
C VAL A 491 17.94 15.46 4.01
N ALA A 492 18.76 16.46 4.33
CA ALA A 492 19.79 16.92 3.40
C ALA A 492 21.02 16.04 3.52
N VAL A 493 21.60 15.68 2.37
CA VAL A 493 22.81 14.84 2.30
C VAL A 493 23.91 15.54 1.52
N GLU A 494 25.12 15.42 2.02
CA GLU A 494 26.32 15.92 1.35
C GLU A 494 27.46 14.90 1.44
N CYS A 495 28.36 14.92 0.48
CA CYS A 495 29.57 14.12 0.52
C CYS A 495 30.59 14.71 1.51
N LYS A 496 31.35 13.88 2.19
CA LYS A 496 32.44 14.32 3.07
C LYS A 496 33.60 14.92 2.28
N GLN A 497 33.80 14.49 1.05
CA GLN A 497 34.85 14.96 0.15
C GLN A 497 34.22 15.54 -1.12
N ALA A 498 34.56 16.75 -1.51
CA ALA A 498 33.98 17.42 -2.69
C ALA A 498 34.22 16.65 -4.00
N ALA A 499 35.31 15.90 -4.12
CA ALA A 499 35.61 15.06 -5.28
C ALA A 499 34.60 13.95 -5.52
N ASP A 500 33.86 13.54 -4.50
CA ASP A 500 32.85 12.45 -4.56
C ASP A 500 31.45 12.93 -4.97
N LEU A 501 31.25 14.21 -5.22
CA LEU A 501 29.96 14.77 -5.61
C LEU A 501 29.31 14.07 -6.82
N PRO A 502 30.03 13.73 -7.90
CA PRO A 502 29.43 12.96 -9.01
C PRO A 502 28.91 11.59 -8.59
N LYS A 503 29.61 10.92 -7.66
CA LYS A 503 29.16 9.63 -7.11
C LYS A 503 27.90 9.77 -6.27
N LEU A 504 27.78 10.85 -5.49
CA LEU A 504 26.57 11.15 -4.71
C LEU A 504 25.37 11.38 -5.63
N VAL A 505 25.53 12.19 -6.67
CA VAL A 505 24.45 12.47 -7.65
C VAL A 505 24.00 11.20 -8.35
N GLU A 506 24.93 10.36 -8.77
CA GLU A 506 24.62 9.07 -9.40
C GLU A 506 23.94 8.12 -8.39
N GLY A 507 24.41 8.08 -7.15
CA GLY A 507 23.82 7.30 -6.06
C GLY A 507 22.38 7.73 -5.76
N LEU A 508 22.11 9.03 -5.74
CA LEU A 508 20.74 9.56 -5.56
C LEU A 508 19.80 9.15 -6.70
N LYS A 509 20.26 9.16 -7.93
CA LYS A 509 19.49 8.66 -9.09
C LYS A 509 19.18 7.17 -8.96
N ARG A 510 20.14 6.37 -8.51
CA ARG A 510 19.92 4.92 -8.26
C ARG A 510 18.94 4.69 -7.11
N LEU A 511 19.07 5.43 -6.02
CA LEU A 511 18.13 5.35 -4.89
C LEU A 511 16.71 5.70 -5.32
N SER A 512 16.53 6.73 -6.10
CA SER A 512 15.23 7.13 -6.65
C SER A 512 14.59 6.04 -7.52
N LYS A 513 15.39 5.22 -8.21
CA LYS A 513 14.91 4.04 -8.97
C LYS A 513 14.56 2.86 -8.08
N SER A 514 15.35 2.60 -7.06
CA SER A 514 15.22 1.40 -6.21
C SER A 514 14.04 1.46 -5.26
N ASP A 515 13.58 2.64 -4.89
CA ASP A 515 12.48 2.83 -3.94
C ASP A 515 11.35 3.68 -4.56
N PRO A 516 10.10 3.15 -4.61
CA PRO A 516 8.98 3.86 -5.23
C PRO A 516 8.57 5.14 -4.49
N CYS A 517 8.71 5.19 -3.17
CA CYS A 517 8.25 6.32 -2.34
C CYS A 517 9.30 7.39 -2.09
N VAL A 518 10.59 7.10 -2.30
CA VAL A 518 11.66 8.07 -2.11
C VAL A 518 11.60 9.17 -3.16
N LEU A 519 11.72 10.40 -2.71
CA LEU A 519 11.88 11.57 -3.57
C LEU A 519 13.26 12.17 -3.35
N CYS A 520 14.11 12.14 -4.38
CA CYS A 520 15.43 12.74 -4.37
C CYS A 520 15.46 13.95 -5.31
N TYR A 521 15.86 15.10 -4.80
CA TYR A 521 15.95 16.33 -5.60
C TYR A 521 17.04 17.25 -5.04
N THR A 522 17.46 18.19 -5.85
CA THR A 522 18.38 19.25 -5.45
C THR A 522 17.55 20.51 -5.17
N SER A 523 17.72 21.10 -3.99
CA SER A 523 17.08 22.36 -3.64
C SER A 523 17.69 23.54 -4.41
N GLU A 524 17.03 24.67 -4.41
CA GLU A 524 17.56 25.91 -5.02
C GLU A 524 18.83 26.39 -4.32
N SER A 525 19.02 26.05 -3.04
CA SER A 525 20.25 26.29 -2.29
C SER A 525 21.43 25.39 -2.70
N GLY A 526 21.19 24.41 -3.61
CA GLY A 526 22.21 23.46 -4.07
C GLY A 526 22.37 22.23 -3.16
N GLU A 527 21.57 22.11 -2.12
CA GLU A 527 21.56 20.93 -1.24
C GLU A 527 20.85 19.75 -1.88
N HIS A 528 21.39 18.57 -1.72
CA HIS A 528 20.73 17.32 -2.12
C HIS A 528 19.81 16.83 -1.02
N ILE A 529 18.52 16.70 -1.33
CA ILE A 529 17.49 16.33 -0.37
C ILE A 529 16.94 14.95 -0.71
N VAL A 530 16.83 14.12 0.33
CA VAL A 530 16.15 12.82 0.31
C VAL A 530 14.90 12.92 1.17
N ALA A 531 13.74 12.71 0.58
CA ALA A 531 12.45 12.70 1.28
C ALA A 531 11.85 11.31 1.30
N GLY A 532 11.31 10.92 2.45
CA GLY A 532 10.69 9.61 2.66
C GLY A 532 9.44 9.67 3.53
N SER A 533 8.77 8.53 3.69
CA SER A 533 7.49 8.40 4.39
C SER A 533 7.61 8.48 5.92
N GLY A 534 8.73 8.05 6.48
CA GLY A 534 8.95 8.02 7.91
C GLY A 534 10.43 7.93 8.29
N GLU A 535 10.70 7.93 9.59
CA GLU A 535 12.07 7.91 10.13
C GLU A 535 12.80 6.60 9.76
N LEU A 536 12.15 5.46 9.94
CA LEU A 536 12.72 4.15 9.60
C LEU A 536 12.98 4.01 8.10
N HIS A 537 12.05 4.47 7.27
CA HIS A 537 12.22 4.47 5.81
C HIS A 537 13.43 5.27 5.39
N LEU A 538 13.58 6.49 5.91
CA LEU A 538 14.75 7.34 5.61
C LEU A 538 16.06 6.73 6.11
N GLU A 539 16.08 6.16 7.30
CA GLU A 539 17.27 5.50 7.84
C GLU A 539 17.78 4.40 6.89
N ILE A 540 16.87 3.58 6.40
CA ILE A 540 17.20 2.49 5.46
C ILE A 540 17.63 3.04 4.10
N CYS A 541 16.92 4.04 3.59
CA CYS A 541 17.26 4.68 2.31
C CYS A 541 18.64 5.35 2.35
N LEU A 542 18.98 6.04 3.44
CA LEU A 542 20.28 6.67 3.61
C LEU A 542 21.39 5.64 3.79
N LYS A 543 21.13 4.53 4.46
CA LYS A 543 22.06 3.40 4.53
C LYS A 543 22.31 2.80 3.15
N ASP A 544 21.26 2.55 2.38
CA ASP A 544 21.37 2.04 1.00
C ASP A 544 22.14 3.02 0.09
N LEU A 545 21.90 4.31 0.26
CA LEU A 545 22.65 5.34 -0.48
C LEU A 545 24.14 5.28 -0.16
N GLU A 546 24.50 5.19 1.10
CA GLU A 546 25.91 5.19 1.55
C GLU A 546 26.64 3.91 1.17
N GLU A 547 26.00 2.73 1.40
CA GLU A 547 26.64 1.43 1.23
C GLU A 547 26.53 0.86 -0.20
N ASP A 548 25.40 1.05 -0.86
CA ASP A 548 25.07 0.33 -2.10
C ASP A 548 25.08 1.23 -3.34
N HIS A 549 24.50 2.43 -3.26
CA HIS A 549 24.28 3.26 -4.45
C HIS A 549 25.40 4.24 -4.73
N ALA A 550 25.84 5.01 -3.74
CA ALA A 550 26.93 5.96 -3.89
C ALA A 550 28.28 5.36 -3.50
N GLN A 551 28.32 4.44 -2.55
CA GLN A 551 29.53 3.79 -2.01
C GLN A 551 30.56 4.82 -1.50
N ILE A 552 30.08 5.87 -0.86
CA ILE A 552 30.88 6.94 -0.28
C ILE A 552 30.33 7.30 1.11
N PRO A 553 31.18 7.77 2.04
CA PRO A 553 30.68 8.28 3.31
C PRO A 553 29.93 9.60 3.09
N ILE A 554 28.73 9.69 3.58
CA ILE A 554 27.87 10.86 3.49
C ILE A 554 27.72 11.57 4.84
N ARG A 555 27.44 12.88 4.78
CA ARG A 555 27.04 13.68 5.93
C ARG A 555 25.53 13.90 5.86
N LYS A 556 24.83 13.70 6.95
CA LYS A 556 23.36 13.77 7.03
C LYS A 556 22.97 14.93 7.94
N SER A 557 21.97 15.71 7.55
CA SER A 557 21.34 16.69 8.42
C SER A 557 20.33 16.03 9.39
N ASN A 558 19.84 16.80 10.35
CA ASN A 558 18.69 16.35 11.14
C ASN A 558 17.44 16.24 10.27
N PRO A 559 16.52 15.32 10.57
CA PRO A 559 15.27 15.20 9.85
C PRO A 559 14.43 16.47 9.93
N ILE A 560 13.83 16.83 8.82
CA ILE A 560 13.03 18.03 8.65
C ILE A 560 11.67 17.63 8.13
N VAL A 561 10.62 18.26 8.64
CA VAL A 561 9.25 18.02 8.19
C VAL A 561 8.84 19.07 7.17
N GLN A 562 8.12 18.64 6.16
CA GLN A 562 7.51 19.52 5.18
C GLN A 562 6.24 20.14 5.78
N TYR A 563 6.13 21.46 5.63
CA TYR A 563 4.89 22.20 5.92
C TYR A 563 4.17 22.54 4.62
N LYS A 564 2.91 22.96 4.74
CA LYS A 564 2.16 23.55 3.64
C LYS A 564 1.56 24.88 4.05
N GLU A 565 1.51 25.82 3.14
CA GLU A 565 0.86 27.11 3.34
C GLU A 565 -0.58 27.04 2.85
N THR A 566 -1.49 27.69 3.56
CA THR A 566 -2.90 27.77 3.22
C THR A 566 -3.47 29.13 3.58
N ILE A 567 -4.73 29.31 3.24
CA ILE A 567 -5.53 30.48 3.62
C ILE A 567 -6.76 30.02 4.42
N GLN A 568 -7.22 30.85 5.35
CA GLN A 568 -8.31 30.50 6.26
C GLN A 568 -9.62 31.19 5.93
N ALA A 569 -9.57 32.32 5.23
CA ALA A 569 -10.73 33.10 4.87
C ALA A 569 -10.62 33.68 3.48
N GLU A 570 -11.71 34.20 2.93
CA GLU A 570 -11.69 34.96 1.69
C GLU A 570 -10.88 36.25 1.86
N SER A 571 -10.16 36.66 0.81
CA SER A 571 -9.44 37.94 0.83
C SER A 571 -10.31 39.10 1.23
N SER A 572 -9.87 39.88 2.23
CA SER A 572 -10.62 41.02 2.76
C SER A 572 -10.80 42.11 1.72
N VAL A 573 -9.84 42.25 0.82
CA VAL A 573 -9.84 43.20 -0.28
C VAL A 573 -9.41 42.54 -1.58
N THR A 574 -9.80 43.08 -2.71
CA THR A 574 -9.28 42.63 -4.01
C THR A 574 -7.86 43.15 -4.19
N ALA A 575 -6.90 42.23 -4.26
CA ALA A 575 -5.50 42.57 -4.43
C ALA A 575 -5.22 43.09 -5.84
N LEU A 576 -4.49 44.19 -5.95
CA LEU A 576 -4.04 44.80 -7.20
C LEU A 576 -2.53 44.66 -7.31
N ALA A 577 -2.05 44.17 -8.43
CA ALA A 577 -0.63 44.27 -8.80
C ALA A 577 -0.47 44.86 -10.19
N LYS A 578 0.53 45.73 -10.36
CA LYS A 578 0.90 46.35 -11.60
C LYS A 578 2.10 45.60 -12.21
N SER A 579 2.14 45.53 -13.54
CA SER A 579 3.33 45.02 -14.23
C SER A 579 4.55 45.92 -13.99
N PRO A 580 5.78 45.43 -14.14
CA PRO A 580 7.00 46.28 -13.99
C PRO A 580 6.99 47.52 -14.87
N ASN A 581 6.39 47.46 -16.05
CA ASN A 581 6.21 48.62 -16.94
C ASN A 581 5.00 49.51 -16.58
N LYS A 582 4.23 49.16 -15.55
CA LYS A 582 3.01 49.84 -15.01
C LYS A 582 1.84 49.98 -16.01
N HIS A 583 1.90 49.32 -17.15
CA HIS A 583 0.86 49.36 -18.19
C HIS A 583 -0.26 48.36 -17.97
N ASN A 584 0.03 47.27 -17.25
CA ASN A 584 -0.95 46.22 -16.98
C ASN A 584 -1.28 46.18 -15.49
N ARG A 585 -2.55 45.85 -15.18
CA ARG A 585 -3.04 45.71 -13.80
C ARG A 585 -3.80 44.38 -13.71
N ILE A 586 -3.54 43.62 -12.68
CA ILE A 586 -4.23 42.36 -12.41
C ILE A 586 -4.86 42.43 -11.04
N PHE A 587 -6.14 42.09 -10.98
CA PHE A 587 -6.94 42.07 -9.76
C PHE A 587 -7.20 40.61 -9.39
N MET A 588 -6.90 40.24 -8.16
CA MET A 588 -6.98 38.86 -7.68
C MET A 588 -7.66 38.78 -6.32
N ARG A 589 -8.44 37.72 -6.09
CA ARG A 589 -8.94 37.34 -4.77
C ARG A 589 -8.61 35.90 -4.48
N ALA A 590 -8.37 35.56 -3.24
CA ALA A 590 -8.15 34.22 -2.76
C ALA A 590 -9.34 33.77 -1.92
N ILE A 591 -9.77 32.52 -2.12
CA ILE A 591 -10.85 31.86 -1.38
C ILE A 591 -10.35 30.49 -0.92
N PRO A 592 -10.56 30.08 0.33
CA PRO A 592 -10.22 28.75 0.79
C PRO A 592 -11.14 27.70 0.13
N LEU A 593 -10.56 26.58 -0.28
CA LEU A 593 -11.33 25.40 -0.69
C LEU A 593 -11.79 24.62 0.55
N CYS A 594 -12.96 23.97 0.47
CA CYS A 594 -13.37 23.04 1.51
C CYS A 594 -12.42 21.82 1.55
N GLU A 595 -12.26 21.23 2.73
CA GLU A 595 -11.34 20.09 2.92
C GLU A 595 -11.74 18.89 2.06
N GLU A 596 -13.03 18.64 1.88
CA GLU A 596 -13.55 17.54 1.07
C GLU A 596 -13.14 17.65 -0.40
N LEU A 597 -13.25 18.86 -0.97
CA LEU A 597 -12.81 19.11 -2.35
C LEU A 597 -11.29 19.02 -2.47
N THR A 598 -10.56 19.53 -1.50
CA THR A 598 -9.10 19.46 -1.47
C THR A 598 -8.63 17.99 -1.47
N LEU A 599 -9.22 17.15 -0.64
CA LEU A 599 -8.96 15.71 -0.61
C LEU A 599 -9.37 15.01 -1.91
N ALA A 600 -10.52 15.41 -2.49
CA ALA A 600 -10.96 14.85 -3.77
C ALA A 600 -9.99 15.17 -4.92
N ILE A 601 -9.38 16.34 -4.94
CA ILE A 601 -8.35 16.73 -5.91
C ILE A 601 -7.07 15.94 -5.66
N GLU A 602 -6.62 15.81 -4.42
CA GLU A 602 -5.45 15.03 -4.04
C GLU A 602 -5.62 13.54 -4.39
N ASP A 603 -6.80 12.98 -4.19
CA ASP A 603 -7.14 11.59 -4.55
C ASP A 603 -7.37 11.40 -6.05
N GLY A 604 -7.48 12.50 -6.80
CA GLY A 604 -7.69 12.52 -8.24
C GLY A 604 -9.12 12.17 -8.68
N LYS A 605 -10.09 12.28 -7.80
CA LYS A 605 -11.53 12.21 -8.16
C LYS A 605 -11.94 13.41 -9.03
N VAL A 606 -11.31 14.56 -8.78
CA VAL A 606 -11.44 15.77 -9.57
C VAL A 606 -10.03 16.14 -10.06
N GLY A 607 -9.81 16.19 -11.35
CA GLY A 607 -8.47 16.40 -11.90
C GLY A 607 -8.46 17.26 -13.17
N PRO A 608 -7.28 17.72 -13.60
CA PRO A 608 -7.14 18.57 -14.79
C PRO A 608 -7.42 17.83 -16.09
N ARG A 609 -7.33 16.50 -16.10
CA ARG A 609 -7.57 15.65 -17.27
C ARG A 609 -9.03 15.27 -17.47
N ASP A 610 -9.89 15.57 -16.50
CA ASP A 610 -11.32 15.27 -16.59
C ASP A 610 -12.01 16.11 -17.67
N GLU A 611 -13.05 15.55 -18.28
CA GLU A 611 -13.87 16.31 -19.22
C GLU A 611 -14.53 17.50 -18.52
N PHE A 612 -14.47 18.67 -19.14
CA PHE A 612 -14.95 19.93 -18.56
C PHE A 612 -16.41 19.87 -18.08
N LYS A 613 -17.27 19.18 -18.83
CA LYS A 613 -18.70 19.04 -18.47
C LYS A 613 -18.88 18.16 -17.25
N THR A 614 -18.22 16.99 -17.23
CA THR A 614 -18.30 16.03 -16.13
C THR A 614 -17.74 16.64 -14.85
N ARG A 615 -16.59 17.30 -14.93
CA ARG A 615 -15.98 17.99 -13.78
C ARG A 615 -16.86 19.13 -13.26
N ALA A 616 -17.46 19.92 -14.14
CA ALA A 616 -18.38 20.98 -13.73
C ALA A 616 -19.62 20.45 -13.04
N CYS A 617 -20.19 19.31 -13.49
CA CYS A 617 -21.29 18.64 -12.81
C CYS A 617 -20.89 18.17 -11.41
N ILE A 618 -19.75 17.51 -11.27
CA ILE A 618 -19.26 17.04 -9.96
C ILE A 618 -19.06 18.21 -9.00
N LEU A 619 -18.43 19.29 -9.43
CA LEU A 619 -18.20 20.48 -8.61
C LEU A 619 -19.48 21.17 -8.22
N SER A 620 -20.47 21.23 -9.11
CA SER A 620 -21.78 21.82 -8.83
C SER A 620 -22.61 20.96 -7.87
N ASP A 621 -22.71 19.65 -8.14
CA ASP A 621 -23.62 18.76 -7.43
C ASP A 621 -23.10 18.35 -6.04
N GLU A 622 -21.80 18.13 -5.91
CA GLU A 622 -21.19 17.64 -4.67
C GLU A 622 -20.61 18.76 -3.79
N TYR A 623 -20.07 19.83 -4.40
CA TYR A 623 -19.36 20.90 -3.69
C TYR A 623 -20.02 22.27 -3.74
N GLY A 624 -21.18 22.38 -4.39
CA GLY A 624 -21.98 23.60 -4.40
C GLY A 624 -21.40 24.76 -5.21
N TRP A 625 -20.57 24.46 -6.21
CA TRP A 625 -20.03 25.48 -7.12
C TRP A 625 -21.10 25.93 -8.14
N ASP A 626 -21.01 27.19 -8.59
CA ASP A 626 -21.74 27.61 -9.78
C ASP A 626 -21.18 26.85 -10.99
N SER A 627 -22.05 26.25 -11.80
CA SER A 627 -21.64 25.48 -12.95
C SER A 627 -20.90 26.29 -14.01
N GLN A 628 -21.15 27.59 -14.10
CA GLN A 628 -20.40 28.49 -14.97
C GLN A 628 -18.98 28.75 -14.46
N GLU A 629 -18.79 28.95 -13.16
CA GLU A 629 -17.48 29.11 -12.55
C GLU A 629 -16.66 27.83 -12.66
N ALA A 630 -17.28 26.67 -12.46
CA ALA A 630 -16.63 25.39 -12.57
C ALA A 630 -16.05 25.10 -13.98
N ARG A 631 -16.65 25.67 -15.02
CA ARG A 631 -16.15 25.59 -16.40
C ARG A 631 -14.96 26.54 -16.69
N LYS A 632 -14.74 27.52 -15.86
CA LYS A 632 -13.73 28.57 -16.05
C LYS A 632 -12.44 28.30 -15.25
N ILE A 633 -12.24 27.12 -14.75
CA ILE A 633 -10.99 26.73 -14.10
C ILE A 633 -9.88 26.67 -15.15
N TRP A 634 -8.84 27.47 -14.96
CA TRP A 634 -7.71 27.52 -15.89
C TRP A 634 -6.71 26.40 -15.62
N CYS A 635 -6.37 26.18 -14.36
CA CYS A 635 -5.37 25.19 -13.99
C CYS A 635 -5.48 24.75 -12.53
N PHE A 636 -4.83 23.64 -12.27
CA PHE A 636 -4.54 23.11 -10.95
C PHE A 636 -3.06 23.33 -10.64
N GLY A 637 -2.69 23.50 -9.41
CA GLY A 637 -1.31 23.68 -8.98
C GLY A 637 -1.07 23.17 -7.58
N PRO A 638 0.20 22.89 -7.21
CA PRO A 638 1.43 22.95 -8.01
C PRO A 638 1.54 21.80 -9.02
N ASP A 639 2.49 21.92 -9.97
CA ASP A 639 2.81 20.86 -10.95
C ASP A 639 1.64 20.43 -11.88
N GLY A 640 0.65 21.28 -12.05
CA GLY A 640 -0.50 21.06 -12.93
C GLY A 640 -1.60 20.13 -12.38
N ASN A 641 -1.40 19.49 -11.24
CA ASN A 641 -2.33 18.53 -10.64
C ASN A 641 -2.54 18.68 -9.13
N GLY A 642 -1.94 19.67 -8.52
CA GLY A 642 -2.04 19.92 -7.08
C GLY A 642 -3.40 20.47 -6.63
N PRO A 643 -3.62 20.58 -5.30
CA PRO A 643 -4.90 20.90 -4.70
C PRO A 643 -5.21 22.39 -4.63
N ASN A 644 -4.69 23.19 -5.56
CA ASN A 644 -5.01 24.61 -5.67
C ASN A 644 -5.59 24.90 -7.04
N LEU A 645 -6.48 25.88 -7.13
CA LEU A 645 -7.20 26.24 -8.35
C LEU A 645 -7.01 27.71 -8.72
N MET A 646 -6.91 27.96 -10.02
CA MET A 646 -7.02 29.28 -10.59
C MET A 646 -8.26 29.35 -11.45
N VAL A 647 -9.13 30.29 -11.16
CA VAL A 647 -10.42 30.43 -11.82
C VAL A 647 -10.54 31.83 -12.44
N ASP A 648 -11.05 31.88 -13.66
CA ASP A 648 -11.36 33.13 -14.33
C ASP A 648 -12.75 33.64 -13.94
N MET A 649 -12.80 34.74 -13.24
CA MET A 649 -14.04 35.44 -12.81
C MET A 649 -14.23 36.78 -13.53
N THR A 650 -13.43 37.03 -14.57
CA THR A 650 -13.48 38.29 -15.31
C THR A 650 -14.73 38.38 -16.19
N LYS A 651 -15.16 39.61 -16.44
CA LYS A 651 -16.28 39.92 -17.33
C LYS A 651 -15.78 40.90 -18.41
N GLY A 652 -15.72 40.42 -19.66
CA GLY A 652 -15.47 41.25 -20.82
C GLY A 652 -14.07 41.87 -20.94
N VAL A 653 -13.03 41.21 -20.40
CA VAL A 653 -11.65 41.66 -20.51
C VAL A 653 -11.10 41.33 -21.89
N THR A 654 -10.56 42.34 -22.58
CA THR A 654 -9.90 42.19 -23.88
C THR A 654 -8.48 41.63 -23.67
N TYR A 655 -8.01 40.77 -24.61
CA TYR A 655 -6.69 40.14 -24.62
C TYR A 655 -6.39 39.15 -23.49
N LEU A 656 -7.40 38.77 -22.71
CA LEU A 656 -7.21 37.87 -21.56
C LEU A 656 -6.60 36.51 -21.98
N ASN A 657 -7.03 35.96 -23.10
CA ASN A 657 -6.50 34.68 -23.62
C ASN A 657 -5.02 34.72 -23.95
N GLU A 658 -4.49 35.88 -24.33
CA GLU A 658 -3.08 36.04 -24.64
C GLU A 658 -2.16 35.99 -23.42
N ILE A 659 -2.69 36.35 -22.25
CA ILE A 659 -1.93 36.33 -20.98
C ILE A 659 -2.18 35.07 -20.17
N LYS A 660 -3.10 34.20 -20.58
CA LYS A 660 -3.49 32.99 -19.84
C LYS A 660 -2.29 32.12 -19.49
N ASP A 661 -1.44 31.81 -20.47
CA ASP A 661 -0.30 30.94 -20.26
C ASP A 661 0.71 31.56 -19.29
N SER A 662 0.92 32.86 -19.34
CA SER A 662 1.76 33.61 -18.41
C SER A 662 1.19 33.59 -16.98
N CYS A 663 -0.11 33.76 -16.84
CA CYS A 663 -0.79 33.66 -15.56
C CYS A 663 -0.72 32.25 -14.97
N VAL A 664 -0.89 31.22 -15.81
CA VAL A 664 -0.75 29.82 -15.39
C VAL A 664 0.68 29.54 -14.91
N ALA A 665 1.71 30.01 -15.62
CA ALA A 665 3.09 29.87 -15.20
C ALA A 665 3.37 30.55 -13.84
N ALA A 666 2.86 31.76 -13.65
CA ALA A 666 2.95 32.46 -12.37
C ALA A 666 2.23 31.69 -11.25
N PHE A 667 1.07 31.14 -11.51
CA PHE A 667 0.31 30.35 -10.56
C PHE A 667 1.04 29.06 -10.16
N GLN A 668 1.62 28.33 -11.10
CA GLN A 668 2.44 27.15 -10.80
C GLN A 668 3.63 27.49 -9.91
N TRP A 669 4.30 28.60 -10.16
CA TRP A 669 5.38 29.08 -9.32
C TRP A 669 4.90 29.40 -7.90
N VAL A 670 3.86 30.22 -7.75
CA VAL A 670 3.34 30.65 -6.45
C VAL A 670 2.85 29.46 -5.61
N THR A 671 2.18 28.53 -6.21
CA THR A 671 1.66 27.34 -5.49
C THR A 671 2.76 26.37 -5.05
N ARG A 672 3.90 26.41 -5.72
CA ARG A 672 5.10 25.66 -5.32
C ARG A 672 5.87 26.37 -4.21
N GLU A 673 5.94 27.69 -4.25
CA GLU A 673 6.68 28.53 -3.32
C GLU A 673 5.74 29.58 -2.72
N GLY A 674 5.17 29.28 -1.55
CA GLY A 674 4.29 30.23 -0.84
C GLY A 674 5.01 31.48 -0.34
N VAL A 675 4.27 32.48 0.00
CA VAL A 675 4.79 33.83 0.33
C VAL A 675 5.60 33.89 1.63
N PHE A 676 5.25 33.06 2.63
CA PHE A 676 5.83 33.15 3.98
C PHE A 676 7.06 32.25 4.17
N ALA A 677 6.91 30.97 3.91
CA ALA A 677 7.94 29.96 4.18
C ALA A 677 8.48 29.27 2.91
N GLU A 678 8.04 29.70 1.74
CA GLU A 678 8.33 29.06 0.44
C GLU A 678 8.03 27.54 0.45
N GLU A 679 6.96 27.18 1.11
CA GLU A 679 6.41 25.82 1.10
C GLU A 679 5.25 25.70 0.11
N ASN A 680 4.94 24.48 -0.35
CA ASN A 680 3.81 24.27 -1.24
C ASN A 680 2.50 24.76 -0.62
N MET A 681 1.66 25.39 -1.42
CA MET A 681 0.30 25.77 -0.99
C MET A 681 -0.67 24.59 -1.11
N ARG A 682 -1.70 24.60 -0.27
CA ARG A 682 -2.76 23.59 -0.26
C ARG A 682 -4.11 24.20 0.07
N GLY A 683 -5.15 23.84 -0.68
CA GLY A 683 -6.51 24.24 -0.41
C GLY A 683 -6.83 25.71 -0.73
N CYS A 684 -6.16 26.31 -1.70
CA CYS A 684 -6.36 27.69 -2.12
C CYS A 684 -7.03 27.76 -3.51
N ARG A 685 -8.01 28.64 -3.63
CA ARG A 685 -8.60 29.04 -4.91
C ARG A 685 -8.28 30.51 -5.17
N PHE A 686 -7.65 30.79 -6.29
CA PHE A 686 -7.36 32.16 -6.72
C PHE A 686 -8.25 32.54 -7.88
N ASN A 687 -9.02 33.61 -7.72
CA ASN A 687 -9.91 34.13 -8.72
C ASN A 687 -9.31 35.38 -9.37
N ILE A 688 -9.14 35.37 -10.67
CA ILE A 688 -8.85 36.58 -11.43
C ILE A 688 -10.16 37.34 -11.56
N MET A 689 -10.25 38.47 -10.84
CA MET A 689 -11.46 39.27 -10.80
C MET A 689 -11.58 40.22 -11.97
N ASP A 690 -10.49 40.86 -12.34
CA ASP A 690 -10.40 41.79 -13.45
C ASP A 690 -8.95 41.93 -13.94
N ALA A 691 -8.75 42.42 -15.13
CA ALA A 691 -7.43 42.74 -15.67
C ALA A 691 -7.53 43.94 -16.63
N VAL A 692 -6.65 44.90 -16.46
CA VAL A 692 -6.49 46.01 -17.40
C VAL A 692 -5.18 45.80 -18.16
N LEU A 693 -5.27 45.55 -19.47
CA LEU A 693 -4.15 45.18 -20.31
C LEU A 693 -3.90 46.24 -21.37
N HIS A 694 -2.63 46.50 -21.64
CA HIS A 694 -2.23 47.41 -22.70
C HIS A 694 -2.61 46.84 -24.09
N ALA A 695 -3.06 47.68 -25.00
CA ALA A 695 -3.48 47.25 -26.33
C ALA A 695 -2.34 46.66 -27.18
N ASP A 696 -1.10 47.12 -26.97
CA ASP A 696 0.06 46.64 -27.71
C ASP A 696 0.65 45.36 -27.05
N ALA A 697 0.86 44.34 -27.88
CA ALA A 697 1.36 43.02 -27.43
C ALA A 697 2.78 43.09 -26.83
N ILE A 698 3.60 44.03 -27.23
CA ILE A 698 4.96 44.20 -26.70
C ILE A 698 4.92 44.47 -25.17
N HIS A 699 3.90 45.20 -24.72
CA HIS A 699 3.74 45.56 -23.30
C HIS A 699 3.03 44.48 -22.47
N ARG A 700 2.52 43.42 -23.09
CA ARG A 700 1.87 42.28 -22.47
C ARG A 700 2.71 41.00 -22.46
N GLY A 701 3.99 41.09 -22.73
CA GLY A 701 4.86 39.90 -22.76
C GLY A 701 4.96 39.19 -21.41
N GLY A 702 5.37 37.92 -21.43
CA GLY A 702 5.52 37.10 -20.23
C GLY A 702 6.38 37.73 -19.14
N GLY A 703 7.46 38.46 -19.52
CA GLY A 703 8.31 39.20 -18.59
C GLY A 703 7.60 40.32 -17.81
N GLN A 704 6.44 40.77 -18.26
CA GLN A 704 5.61 41.78 -17.59
C GLN A 704 4.44 41.15 -16.81
N ILE A 705 3.82 40.15 -17.38
CA ILE A 705 2.59 39.52 -16.80
C ILE A 705 2.94 38.55 -15.68
N ILE A 706 3.97 37.72 -15.81
CA ILE A 706 4.35 36.73 -14.79
C ILE A 706 4.66 37.39 -13.44
N PRO A 707 5.53 38.46 -13.35
CA PRO A 707 5.76 39.13 -12.08
C PRO A 707 4.52 39.79 -11.52
N ALA A 708 3.70 40.42 -12.35
CA ALA A 708 2.46 41.07 -11.91
C ALA A 708 1.45 40.05 -11.37
N CYS A 709 1.23 38.94 -12.04
CA CYS A 709 0.34 37.88 -11.60
C CYS A 709 0.84 37.24 -10.29
N ARG A 710 2.13 37.00 -10.17
CA ARG A 710 2.76 36.48 -8.97
C ARG A 710 2.54 37.40 -7.77
N CYS A 711 2.80 38.69 -7.91
CA CYS A 711 2.54 39.67 -6.86
C CYS A 711 1.06 39.74 -6.49
N ALA A 712 0.16 39.71 -7.47
CA ALA A 712 -1.28 39.72 -7.23
C ALA A 712 -1.74 38.49 -6.42
N ILE A 713 -1.24 37.31 -6.75
CA ILE A 713 -1.57 36.08 -6.02
C ILE A 713 -1.01 36.12 -4.59
N TYR A 714 0.22 36.53 -4.40
CA TYR A 714 0.81 36.71 -3.08
C TYR A 714 0.07 37.71 -2.22
N ALA A 715 -0.30 38.84 -2.78
CA ALA A 715 -1.08 39.85 -2.07
C ALA A 715 -2.48 39.34 -1.69
N ALA A 716 -3.16 38.62 -2.59
CA ALA A 716 -4.46 38.00 -2.30
C ALA A 716 -4.36 36.98 -1.17
N ALA A 717 -3.33 36.13 -1.18
CA ALA A 717 -3.11 35.16 -0.10
C ALA A 717 -2.76 35.86 1.23
N TYR A 718 -1.98 36.93 1.19
CA TYR A 718 -1.58 37.69 2.36
C TYR A 718 -2.76 38.29 3.13
N VAL A 719 -3.76 38.80 2.43
CA VAL A 719 -4.97 39.41 3.01
C VAL A 719 -6.11 38.40 3.33
N ALA A 720 -5.88 37.12 3.02
CA ALA A 720 -6.85 36.04 3.21
C ALA A 720 -6.63 35.25 4.50
N GLN A 721 -6.08 35.82 5.54
CA GLN A 721 -5.70 35.14 6.79
C GLN A 721 -4.85 33.90 6.54
N PRO A 722 -3.63 34.06 6.09
CA PRO A 722 -2.76 32.93 5.75
C PRO A 722 -2.44 32.07 6.97
N GLY A 723 -2.35 30.79 6.78
CA GLY A 723 -2.03 29.81 7.80
C GLY A 723 -0.95 28.82 7.35
N LEU A 724 -0.41 28.08 8.31
CA LEU A 724 0.55 27.04 8.09
C LEU A 724 -0.05 25.69 8.46
N MET A 725 0.08 24.70 7.60
CA MET A 725 -0.37 23.32 7.86
C MET A 725 0.81 22.42 8.17
N GLU A 726 0.64 21.56 9.14
CA GLU A 726 1.59 20.51 9.49
C GLU A 726 1.01 19.13 9.23
N PRO A 727 1.84 18.14 8.84
CA PRO A 727 1.39 16.77 8.69
C PRO A 727 1.21 16.08 10.04
N VAL A 728 0.22 15.21 10.15
CA VAL A 728 -0.14 14.50 11.37
C VAL A 728 -0.16 13.00 11.14
N TYR A 729 0.44 12.24 12.06
CA TYR A 729 0.33 10.80 12.12
C TYR A 729 -0.90 10.35 12.91
N LEU A 730 -1.56 9.31 12.42
CA LEU A 730 -2.40 8.46 13.24
C LEU A 730 -1.52 7.40 13.90
N VAL A 731 -1.40 7.46 15.20
CA VAL A 731 -0.59 6.54 16.00
C VAL A 731 -1.51 5.53 16.68
N GLU A 732 -1.25 4.26 16.47
CA GLU A 732 -1.90 3.16 17.18
C GLU A 732 -0.89 2.55 18.16
N ILE A 733 -1.20 2.59 19.45
CA ILE A 733 -0.35 2.11 20.52
C ILE A 733 -0.99 0.92 21.20
N THR A 734 -0.32 -0.23 21.20
CA THR A 734 -0.75 -1.44 21.91
C THR A 734 0.01 -1.53 23.22
N CYS A 735 -0.71 -1.62 24.33
CA CYS A 735 -0.13 -1.62 25.67
C CYS A 735 -0.96 -2.38 26.69
N PRO A 736 -0.38 -2.86 27.82
CA PRO A 736 -1.13 -3.28 28.98
C PRO A 736 -1.72 -2.07 29.74
N GLU A 737 -2.77 -2.30 30.51
CA GLU A 737 -3.46 -1.27 31.30
C GLU A 737 -2.52 -0.40 32.15
N GLN A 738 -1.51 -1.03 32.77
CA GLN A 738 -0.55 -0.37 33.65
C GLN A 738 0.34 0.67 32.93
N ALA A 739 0.52 0.54 31.62
CA ALA A 739 1.36 1.42 30.81
C ALA A 739 0.59 2.65 30.26
N MET A 740 -0.74 2.68 30.36
CA MET A 740 -1.56 3.75 29.77
C MET A 740 -1.21 5.13 30.32
N GLY A 741 -0.96 5.27 31.61
CA GLY A 741 -0.57 6.55 32.21
C GLY A 741 0.71 7.14 31.63
N GLY A 742 1.70 6.30 31.34
CA GLY A 742 2.95 6.69 30.67
C GLY A 742 2.69 7.16 29.23
N ILE A 743 1.81 6.50 28.51
CA ILE A 743 1.43 6.85 27.13
C ILE A 743 0.78 8.23 27.09
N TYR A 744 -0.18 8.50 27.98
CA TYR A 744 -0.83 9.82 28.07
C TYR A 744 0.17 10.94 28.37
N GLY A 745 1.10 10.70 29.27
CA GLY A 745 2.16 11.66 29.59
C GLY A 745 3.03 12.00 28.38
N VAL A 746 3.48 11.00 27.64
CA VAL A 746 4.32 11.19 26.44
C VAL A 746 3.55 11.88 25.32
N LEU A 747 2.30 11.47 25.04
CA LEU A 747 1.46 12.11 24.02
C LEU A 747 1.19 13.57 24.33
N ASN A 748 0.86 13.90 25.58
CA ASN A 748 0.60 15.29 25.98
C ASN A 748 1.84 16.17 25.85
N MET A 749 3.02 15.69 26.22
CA MET A 749 4.28 16.43 26.04
C MET A 749 4.57 16.74 24.57
N ARG A 750 4.12 15.87 23.66
CA ARG A 750 4.36 15.96 22.21
C ARG A 750 3.17 16.48 21.41
N ARG A 751 2.27 17.21 22.03
CA ARG A 751 1.04 17.75 21.41
C ARG A 751 0.14 16.69 20.77
N GLY A 752 0.21 15.44 21.25
CA GLY A 752 -0.64 14.35 20.76
C GLY A 752 -2.08 14.52 21.27
N HIS A 753 -3.04 14.11 20.44
CA HIS A 753 -4.45 14.12 20.76
C HIS A 753 -5.02 12.70 20.68
N ILE A 754 -5.56 12.18 21.79
CA ILE A 754 -6.12 10.86 21.89
C ILE A 754 -7.53 10.87 21.27
N ILE A 755 -7.77 9.94 20.34
CA ILE A 755 -9.05 9.80 19.64
C ILE A 755 -9.91 8.76 20.33
N GLY A 756 -9.33 7.67 20.76
CA GLY A 756 -10.07 6.55 21.34
C GLY A 756 -9.19 5.51 22.01
N GLU A 757 -9.82 4.74 22.86
CA GLU A 757 -9.23 3.63 23.57
C GLU A 757 -10.14 2.42 23.42
N GLU A 758 -9.57 1.29 23.10
CA GLU A 758 -10.29 0.03 22.94
C GLU A 758 -9.60 -1.07 23.74
N GLN A 759 -10.34 -1.75 24.60
CA GLN A 759 -9.86 -2.95 25.23
C GLN A 759 -10.02 -4.14 24.27
N ARG A 760 -8.96 -4.94 24.13
CA ARG A 760 -9.03 -6.15 23.33
C ARG A 760 -9.77 -7.24 24.10
N PRO A 761 -10.85 -7.78 23.53
CA PRO A 761 -11.59 -8.87 24.17
C PRO A 761 -10.72 -10.12 24.29
N GLY A 762 -10.65 -10.70 25.48
CA GLY A 762 -9.88 -11.91 25.75
C GLY A 762 -8.39 -11.72 25.99
N ALA A 763 -7.86 -10.48 25.91
CA ALA A 763 -6.48 -10.16 26.24
C ALA A 763 -6.41 -8.98 27.21
N PRO A 764 -5.45 -8.95 28.14
CA PRO A 764 -5.25 -7.83 29.05
C PRO A 764 -4.50 -6.67 28.36
N MET A 765 -4.89 -6.35 27.13
CA MET A 765 -4.24 -5.36 26.30
C MET A 765 -5.23 -4.32 25.82
N TYR A 766 -4.74 -3.09 25.71
CA TYR A 766 -5.48 -1.93 25.21
C TYR A 766 -4.84 -1.41 23.94
N ILE A 767 -5.65 -0.84 23.06
CA ILE A 767 -5.24 -0.08 21.90
C ILE A 767 -5.62 1.38 22.13
N VAL A 768 -4.62 2.25 22.07
CA VAL A 768 -4.81 3.71 22.14
C VAL A 768 -4.57 4.26 20.73
N LYS A 769 -5.56 4.96 20.20
CA LYS A 769 -5.44 5.68 18.93
C LYS A 769 -5.29 7.17 19.21
N ALA A 770 -4.29 7.78 18.61
CA ALA A 770 -4.00 9.21 18.80
C ALA A 770 -3.49 9.87 17.53
N TYR A 771 -3.71 11.17 17.42
CA TYR A 771 -3.05 12.02 16.42
C TYR A 771 -1.77 12.62 17.02
N LEU A 772 -0.67 12.49 16.30
CA LEU A 772 0.62 13.04 16.69
C LEU A 772 1.20 13.87 15.52
N PRO A 773 1.51 15.15 15.73
CA PRO A 773 2.22 15.93 14.72
C PRO A 773 3.57 15.30 14.38
N ILE A 774 3.88 15.20 13.08
CA ILE A 774 5.11 14.55 12.62
C ILE A 774 6.35 15.27 13.14
N THR A 775 6.29 16.58 13.33
CA THR A 775 7.38 17.37 13.93
C THR A 775 7.77 16.93 15.33
N GLU A 776 6.80 16.42 16.08
CA GLU A 776 6.96 15.93 17.45
C GLU A 776 7.18 14.41 17.52
N SER A 777 7.17 13.73 16.37
CA SER A 777 7.30 12.27 16.31
C SER A 777 8.73 11.76 16.42
N PHE A 778 9.73 12.61 16.18
CA PHE A 778 11.14 12.23 16.26
C PHE A 778 11.53 11.90 17.71
N GLY A 779 12.08 10.72 17.92
CA GLY A 779 12.39 10.21 19.25
C GLY A 779 11.18 9.74 20.07
N PHE A 780 9.98 9.75 19.54
CA PHE A 780 8.76 9.29 20.23
C PHE A 780 8.86 7.83 20.68
N THR A 781 9.45 6.97 19.86
CA THR A 781 9.67 5.55 20.18
C THR A 781 10.51 5.37 21.45
N ALA A 782 11.58 6.14 21.59
CA ALA A 782 12.45 6.07 22.76
C ALA A 782 11.74 6.54 24.04
N ASP A 783 11.05 7.67 23.96
CA ASP A 783 10.30 8.21 25.11
C ASP A 783 9.14 7.29 25.51
N LEU A 784 8.45 6.71 24.53
CA LEU A 784 7.37 5.75 24.79
C LEU A 784 7.90 4.50 25.50
N ARG A 785 9.00 3.94 25.03
CA ARG A 785 9.64 2.78 25.67
C ARG A 785 10.12 3.09 27.07
N GLN A 786 10.70 4.25 27.29
CA GLN A 786 11.16 4.69 28.62
C GLN A 786 9.97 4.84 29.57
N ALA A 787 8.90 5.49 29.14
CA ALA A 787 7.71 5.74 29.97
C ALA A 787 6.90 4.48 30.29
N THR A 788 6.99 3.45 29.44
CA THR A 788 6.23 2.20 29.57
C THR A 788 7.08 0.97 29.88
N ASN A 789 8.37 1.15 30.25
CA ASN A 789 9.31 0.05 30.47
C ASN A 789 9.38 -0.98 29.32
N GLY A 790 9.24 -0.51 28.09
CA GLY A 790 9.25 -1.34 26.90
C GLY A 790 7.98 -2.16 26.64
N GLN A 791 6.91 -1.94 27.40
CA GLN A 791 5.66 -2.69 27.28
C GLN A 791 4.70 -2.19 26.21
N ALA A 792 4.92 -0.99 25.68
CA ALA A 792 4.09 -0.41 24.63
C ALA A 792 4.78 -0.48 23.26
N PHE A 793 4.01 -0.84 22.26
CA PHE A 793 4.40 -0.82 20.84
C PHE A 793 3.50 0.14 20.10
N HIS A 794 4.07 0.92 19.19
CA HIS A 794 3.30 1.85 18.38
C HIS A 794 3.56 1.65 16.91
N GLN A 795 2.57 2.03 16.11
CA GLN A 795 2.68 2.21 14.67
C GLN A 795 2.09 3.55 14.27
N SER A 796 2.74 4.23 13.35
CA SER A 796 2.34 5.56 12.90
C SER A 796 2.12 5.56 11.40
N VAL A 797 0.97 6.04 10.97
CA VAL A 797 0.60 6.20 9.55
C VAL A 797 0.30 7.67 9.32
N PHE A 798 0.75 8.24 8.20
CA PHE A 798 0.30 9.57 7.80
C PHE A 798 -1.22 9.57 7.63
N ASP A 799 -1.91 10.48 8.31
CA ASP A 799 -3.37 10.59 8.27
C ASP A 799 -3.83 11.81 7.49
N HIS A 800 -3.47 13.00 7.93
CA HIS A 800 -3.94 14.25 7.33
C HIS A 800 -3.00 15.42 7.56
N TRP A 801 -3.30 16.53 6.89
CA TRP A 801 -2.69 17.82 7.13
C TRP A 801 -3.57 18.60 8.09
N GLN A 802 -2.99 19.13 9.15
CA GLN A 802 -3.68 19.92 10.17
C GLN A 802 -3.23 21.37 10.13
N LEU A 803 -4.19 22.29 10.18
CA LEU A 803 -3.91 23.70 10.31
C LEU A 803 -3.32 24.02 11.71
N MET A 804 -2.19 24.71 11.74
CA MET A 804 -1.64 25.23 12.98
C MET A 804 -2.49 26.43 13.47
N PRO A 805 -2.74 26.56 14.77
CA PRO A 805 -3.56 27.67 15.29
C PRO A 805 -2.88 29.03 15.05
N GLY A 806 -3.67 29.98 14.60
CA GLY A 806 -3.25 31.38 14.39
C GLY A 806 -3.16 31.79 12.92
N VAL A 807 -2.77 33.03 12.70
CA VAL A 807 -2.58 33.64 11.38
C VAL A 807 -1.10 33.94 11.18
N SER A 808 -0.53 33.54 10.02
CA SER A 808 0.91 33.54 9.77
C SER A 808 1.60 34.90 9.86
N ASN A 809 0.87 35.99 9.67
CA ASN A 809 1.38 37.38 9.75
C ASN A 809 1.06 38.12 11.07
N GLU A 810 0.32 37.49 11.98
CA GLU A 810 -0.17 38.12 13.21
C GLU A 810 0.25 37.36 14.49
N ASP A 811 0.25 36.01 14.43
CA ASP A 811 0.54 35.19 15.62
C ASP A 811 2.05 35.05 15.84
N PRO A 812 2.58 35.46 17.01
CA PRO A 812 4.02 35.39 17.30
C PRO A 812 4.60 33.99 17.20
N LYS A 813 3.88 32.96 17.60
CA LYS A 813 4.35 31.56 17.54
C LYS A 813 4.50 31.06 16.09
N LEU A 814 3.53 31.40 15.22
CA LEU A 814 3.62 31.09 13.81
C LEU A 814 4.72 31.88 13.11
N ILE A 815 4.87 33.15 13.45
CA ILE A 815 5.96 33.99 12.93
C ILE A 815 7.33 33.40 13.31
N GLU A 816 7.52 32.99 14.56
CA GLU A 816 8.75 32.34 15.00
C GLU A 816 9.00 31.03 14.22
N LYS A 817 7.96 30.22 14.03
CA LYS A 817 8.06 28.99 13.24
C LYS A 817 8.42 29.25 11.78
N ILE A 818 7.77 30.23 11.16
CA ILE A 818 8.07 30.64 9.78
C ILE A 818 9.49 31.16 9.66
N LEU A 819 9.94 31.97 10.58
CA LEU A 819 11.32 32.48 10.60
C LEU A 819 12.35 31.34 10.76
N SER A 820 12.04 30.34 11.58
CA SER A 820 12.90 29.16 11.73
C SER A 820 13.00 28.35 10.43
N ILE A 821 11.90 28.24 9.69
CA ILE A 821 11.87 27.58 8.38
C ILE A 821 12.68 28.41 7.35
N ARG A 822 12.48 29.72 7.34
CA ARG A 822 13.22 30.63 6.45
C ARG A 822 14.72 30.59 6.71
N LYS A 823 15.13 30.62 7.97
CA LYS A 823 16.54 30.50 8.37
C LYS A 823 17.16 29.20 7.83
N ARG A 824 16.44 28.10 7.99
CA ARG A 824 16.90 26.80 7.52
C ARG A 824 17.05 26.73 5.99
N LYS A 825 16.18 27.41 5.24
CA LYS A 825 16.22 27.49 3.80
C LYS A 825 17.20 28.56 3.25
N GLY A 826 17.88 29.27 4.12
CA GLY A 826 18.78 30.35 3.71
C GLY A 826 18.07 31.61 3.17
N LEU A 827 16.80 31.76 3.48
CA LEU A 827 16.00 32.93 3.08
C LEU A 827 16.23 34.13 4.03
N LYS A 828 15.79 35.31 3.60
CA LYS A 828 15.82 36.51 4.45
C LYS A 828 15.06 36.25 5.76
N MET A 829 15.63 36.71 6.88
CA MET A 829 15.07 36.53 8.23
C MET A 829 13.84 37.41 8.54
N GLU A 830 13.27 38.00 7.52
CA GLU A 830 12.09 38.84 7.61
C GLU A 830 10.99 38.30 6.71
N ILE A 831 9.75 38.32 7.19
CA ILE A 831 8.58 38.03 6.37
C ILE A 831 8.41 39.22 5.42
N PRO A 832 8.29 39.01 4.09
CA PRO A 832 8.09 40.12 3.17
C PRO A 832 6.83 40.91 3.52
N PRO A 833 6.88 42.23 3.58
CA PRO A 833 5.69 43.03 3.87
C PRO A 833 4.68 42.98 2.72
N LEU A 834 3.41 43.22 3.02
CA LEU A 834 2.34 43.27 2.02
C LEU A 834 2.59 44.30 0.92
N ASP A 835 3.22 45.44 1.25
CA ASP A 835 3.52 46.52 0.31
C ASP A 835 4.48 46.10 -0.80
N ASP A 836 5.23 45.01 -0.63
CA ASP A 836 6.08 44.46 -1.70
C ASP A 836 5.30 43.79 -2.83
N PHE A 837 4.05 43.37 -2.53
CA PHE A 837 3.22 42.63 -3.46
C PHE A 837 1.95 43.36 -3.90
N MET A 838 1.43 44.22 -3.07
CA MET A 838 0.16 44.92 -3.32
C MET A 838 0.42 46.38 -3.69
N ASP A 839 0.01 46.72 -4.87
CA ASP A 839 0.03 48.12 -5.34
C ASP A 839 -1.21 48.86 -4.89
N ARG A 840 -1.07 50.22 -4.79
CA ARG A 840 -2.21 51.10 -4.60
C ARG A 840 -2.76 51.53 -5.96
N LEU A 841 -4.07 51.82 -6.02
CA LEU A 841 -4.75 52.27 -7.24
C LEU A 841 -4.07 53.47 -7.91
#